data_22ceb0a8543a79d07149c67b201ab285
#
_entry.id   22ceb0a8543a79d07149c67b201ab285
#
_cell.length_a   1.000
_cell.length_b   1.000
_cell.length_c   1.000
_cell.angle_alpha   90.00
_cell.angle_beta   90.00
_cell.angle_gamma   90.00
#
_symmetry.space_group_name_H-M   'P 1'
#
loop_
_entity.id
_entity.type
_entity.pdbx_description
1 polymer ?
#
loop_
_entity_poly.entity_id
_entity_poly.type
_entity_poly.pdbx_seq_one_letter_code
_entity_poly.pdbx_strand_id
1 'polypeptide(L)'
;MPPFTSLAVLLSVLCSAGILHAQDSLGYRLLPNQVRIDRAEDWSVWDTPPGVQVIGLDGAVEPRFLRSDINVSLDAERFIYVNPFVSNDTLQGGVHEAGSNVLDGPLVLDGDGQTYWEPQRDTAIDNWFIEVDLGRAVVAHRVVLRFVDKELGDPFLKFRVVASDGQRFGEEQRRRFYRVGLETQPNKDRREYAFDIVPQRPVGEGIVGEVMQYLRIDVLDTDGPRAAEVSSDQYDLLPEEDRGAIDFFRVTPAGRQILIGEDTWKALAEDERGAVRYYRYERPRLAEVEVYSLGENIVQLTQSERELGAGESGFEFLFFRIYTDGLYSSAFPMRVYDPVTDENQLVLDLGAKYWLNRIKLLMPEGPPPAYQLRISDGAFSANGEQVWTSLGERQNLSGYQHVEETFSTREVRYIELRRLEFSNTSEEGGELSEVQAFGEGYVSEVAMVSPFIRLNRPRLFTTVEWDADVPPGTRIEVRTRSGEQIEEIPHYFATTGREISRELWELLPESRRPPVVIEERAGPDWSNWSEIYEGSGIDFKSPSPRGYAQIEVRLVSREPLRAARIRSLQLNFEPPLVDNVMGEIWPIWEVEPGVEREFTLYVRPQFALGNPGFDLLRLRSSSDVPIELISVRSGTDAVLRLGGGQTLWPGVLEDALEEDGSVVLSFPRPVLGGNGVYELKFKTKVFLQSTVFSAELERQTRPGRVQRVSGGDASALVSSQTLVVVSDLEETQLLRDVSVEPRAFTPNGDGINDRARIELSIYHVEGEKRVDVGLFDLSGHRVRDLSARRLRPSGEHAFLWDGRNEDGILVPPGIYAVRVRFSTDSAAEGTQVMRLVHVVY
;
A
#
# COMPACT_ATOMS: atom_id res chain seq x y z
N MET A 1 43.21 -47.76 14.06
CA MET A 1 43.21 -46.87 12.92
C MET A 1 42.49 -47.55 11.79
N PRO A 2 41.32 -47.12 11.44
CA PRO A 2 40.92 -46.67 10.11
C PRO A 2 39.97 -45.47 10.21
N PRO A 3 39.69 -44.75 9.09
CA PRO A 3 39.47 -43.33 9.09
C PRO A 3 37.97 -42.97 9.17
N PHE A 4 37.67 -41.98 10.01
CA PHE A 4 36.47 -41.23 10.03
C PHE A 4 36.44 -40.17 8.90
N THR A 5 35.98 -40.54 7.71
CA THR A 5 35.77 -39.61 6.60
C THR A 5 34.68 -40.12 5.67
N SER A 6 33.45 -40.25 6.11
CA SER A 6 32.31 -40.57 5.22
C SER A 6 30.95 -40.09 5.68
N LEU A 7 30.83 -39.36 6.80
CA LEU A 7 29.51 -38.91 7.27
C LEU A 7 29.28 -37.41 7.08
N ALA A 8 30.32 -36.60 6.84
CA ALA A 8 30.21 -35.16 6.61
C ALA A 8 29.82 -34.76 5.17
N VAL A 9 29.91 -35.69 4.22
CA VAL A 9 29.59 -35.43 2.79
C VAL A 9 28.12 -35.71 2.49
N LEU A 10 27.43 -36.51 3.29
CA LEU A 10 26.00 -36.80 3.04
C LEU A 10 25.06 -35.73 3.62
N LEU A 11 25.47 -34.98 4.65
CA LEU A 11 24.67 -33.85 5.18
C LEU A 11 24.81 -32.56 4.35
N SER A 12 25.93 -32.40 3.61
CA SER A 12 26.08 -31.24 2.72
C SER A 12 25.35 -31.38 1.38
N VAL A 13 24.99 -32.60 1.00
CA VAL A 13 24.21 -32.86 -0.24
C VAL A 13 22.70 -32.76 -0.02
N LEU A 14 22.22 -32.90 1.20
CA LEU A 14 20.79 -32.73 1.54
C LEU A 14 20.42 -31.25 1.82
N CYS A 15 21.38 -30.41 2.24
CA CYS A 15 21.16 -28.96 2.30
C CYS A 15 21.32 -28.23 0.95
N SER A 16 21.97 -28.86 -0.05
CA SER A 16 22.11 -28.28 -1.38
C SER A 16 21.00 -28.68 -2.37
N ALA A 17 20.08 -29.53 -1.98
CA ALA A 17 18.94 -29.91 -2.80
C ALA A 17 17.67 -29.08 -2.51
N GLY A 18 17.73 -28.13 -1.57
CA GLY A 18 16.62 -27.21 -1.23
C GLY A 18 16.79 -25.77 -1.70
N ILE A 19 17.94 -25.42 -2.31
CA ILE A 19 18.10 -24.19 -3.06
C ILE A 19 17.88 -24.52 -4.55
N LEU A 20 16.68 -24.93 -4.90
CA LEU A 20 16.14 -24.58 -6.20
C LEU A 20 16.21 -23.06 -6.26
N HIS A 21 17.05 -22.53 -7.13
CA HIS A 21 17.02 -21.14 -7.52
C HIS A 21 15.56 -20.76 -7.74
N ALA A 22 15.00 -19.97 -6.85
CA ALA A 22 13.94 -19.08 -7.23
C ALA A 22 14.56 -18.31 -8.40
N GLN A 23 14.15 -18.59 -9.63
CA GLN A 23 14.35 -17.67 -10.73
C GLN A 23 13.70 -16.40 -10.22
N ASP A 24 14.49 -15.34 -10.05
CA ASP A 24 13.99 -14.04 -9.63
C ASP A 24 12.80 -13.73 -10.52
N SER A 25 11.61 -13.71 -9.95
CA SER A 25 10.41 -13.37 -10.70
C SER A 25 10.57 -11.95 -11.18
N LEU A 26 10.25 -11.71 -12.45
CA LEU A 26 10.23 -10.36 -13.02
C LEU A 26 9.04 -9.54 -12.51
N GLY A 27 8.16 -10.13 -11.67
CA GLY A 27 6.91 -9.53 -11.23
C GLY A 27 5.80 -9.59 -12.27
N TYR A 28 6.05 -10.29 -13.37
CA TYR A 28 5.10 -10.52 -14.45
C TYR A 28 5.60 -11.64 -15.38
N ARG A 29 4.69 -12.15 -16.19
CA ARG A 29 5.01 -13.06 -17.29
C ARG A 29 4.73 -12.40 -18.64
N LEU A 30 5.69 -12.45 -19.53
CA LEU A 30 5.55 -11.95 -20.89
C LEU A 30 5.04 -13.07 -21.80
N LEU A 31 3.85 -12.90 -22.36
CA LEU A 31 3.22 -13.77 -23.34
C LEU A 31 3.23 -13.08 -24.73
N PRO A 32 2.90 -13.76 -25.83
CA PRO A 32 3.02 -13.19 -27.16
C PRO A 32 2.30 -11.84 -27.37
N ASN A 33 1.13 -11.64 -26.75
CA ASN A 33 0.28 -10.47 -26.92
C ASN A 33 -0.16 -9.83 -25.60
N GLN A 34 0.40 -10.25 -24.48
CA GLN A 34 0.03 -9.72 -23.17
C GLN A 34 1.14 -9.90 -22.14
N VAL A 35 1.14 -9.01 -21.16
CA VAL A 35 1.79 -9.18 -19.87
C VAL A 35 0.75 -9.72 -18.90
N ARG A 36 1.10 -10.72 -18.11
CA ARG A 36 0.18 -11.35 -17.16
C ARG A 36 0.78 -11.44 -15.77
N ILE A 37 0.00 -11.11 -14.76
CA ILE A 37 0.31 -11.13 -13.34
C ILE A 37 -0.82 -11.91 -12.67
N ASP A 38 -0.58 -13.13 -12.20
CA ASP A 38 -1.61 -13.99 -11.60
C ASP A 38 -1.03 -15.06 -10.66
N ARG A 39 0.24 -14.93 -10.25
CA ARG A 39 0.90 -15.84 -9.33
C ARG A 39 1.43 -15.12 -8.12
N ALA A 40 1.57 -15.85 -7.02
CA ALA A 40 2.16 -15.30 -5.80
C ALA A 40 3.57 -14.72 -6.04
N GLU A 41 4.40 -15.42 -6.84
CA GLU A 41 5.75 -14.98 -7.17
C GLU A 41 5.75 -13.69 -8.00
N ASP A 42 4.71 -13.46 -8.84
CA ASP A 42 4.60 -12.24 -9.62
C ASP A 42 4.33 -11.04 -8.71
N TRP A 43 3.37 -11.17 -7.79
CA TRP A 43 3.01 -10.09 -6.86
C TRP A 43 4.06 -9.82 -5.78
N SER A 44 4.84 -10.83 -5.38
CA SER A 44 5.79 -10.73 -4.26
C SER A 44 6.93 -9.74 -4.48
N VAL A 45 7.24 -9.40 -5.73
CA VAL A 45 8.30 -8.45 -6.11
C VAL A 45 7.77 -7.05 -6.46
N TRP A 46 6.45 -6.84 -6.34
CA TRP A 46 5.88 -5.51 -6.50
C TRP A 46 6.26 -4.62 -5.32
N ASP A 47 6.57 -3.37 -5.59
CA ASP A 47 6.85 -2.39 -4.55
C ASP A 47 5.57 -2.12 -3.74
N THR A 48 5.62 -2.53 -2.48
CA THR A 48 4.49 -2.45 -1.55
C THR A 48 5.02 -2.20 -0.15
N PRO A 49 4.39 -1.37 0.66
CA PRO A 49 4.77 -1.25 2.06
C PRO A 49 4.74 -2.63 2.75
N PRO A 50 5.74 -2.95 3.58
CA PRO A 50 5.80 -4.25 4.25
C PRO A 50 4.59 -4.47 5.16
N GLY A 51 4.10 -5.70 5.22
CA GLY A 51 3.06 -6.12 6.15
C GLY A 51 1.64 -5.61 5.84
N VAL A 52 1.40 -4.92 4.72
CA VAL A 52 0.07 -4.35 4.37
C VAL A 52 -0.83 -5.29 3.59
N GLN A 53 -0.27 -6.32 2.98
CA GLN A 53 -0.99 -7.24 2.11
C GLN A 53 -0.73 -8.71 2.47
N VAL A 54 -1.62 -9.56 1.99
CA VAL A 54 -1.48 -11.01 2.02
C VAL A 54 -1.66 -11.54 0.61
N ILE A 55 -0.75 -12.42 0.19
CA ILE A 55 -0.85 -13.14 -1.08
C ILE A 55 -1.32 -14.56 -0.77
N GLY A 56 -2.49 -14.91 -1.25
CA GLY A 56 -3.08 -16.23 -1.04
C GLY A 56 -2.37 -17.33 -1.86
N LEU A 57 -2.57 -18.58 -1.47
CA LEU A 57 -2.06 -19.75 -2.21
C LEU A 57 -2.62 -19.84 -3.63
N ASP A 58 -3.74 -19.20 -3.90
CA ASP A 58 -4.36 -19.08 -5.22
C ASP A 58 -3.78 -17.90 -6.05
N GLY A 59 -2.75 -17.23 -5.55
CA GLY A 59 -2.12 -16.09 -6.20
C GLY A 59 -2.88 -14.77 -6.09
N ALA A 60 -4.01 -14.74 -5.39
CA ALA A 60 -4.75 -13.50 -5.19
C ALA A 60 -4.13 -12.62 -4.10
N VAL A 61 -4.22 -11.31 -4.28
CA VAL A 61 -3.73 -10.31 -3.32
C VAL A 61 -4.89 -9.59 -2.67
N GLU A 62 -4.83 -9.46 -1.35
CA GLU A 62 -5.78 -8.71 -0.55
C GLU A 62 -5.07 -7.90 0.54
N PRO A 63 -5.66 -6.81 1.03
CA PRO A 63 -5.18 -6.11 2.21
C PRO A 63 -5.11 -7.06 3.41
N ARG A 64 -4.05 -6.91 4.23
CA ARG A 64 -3.93 -7.68 5.47
C ARG A 64 -5.06 -7.32 6.42
N PHE A 65 -5.67 -8.35 7.03
CA PHE A 65 -6.62 -8.18 8.11
C PHE A 65 -5.89 -8.20 9.44
N LEU A 66 -6.01 -7.12 10.20
CA LEU A 66 -5.47 -6.99 11.55
C LEU A 66 -6.50 -7.47 12.56
N ARG A 67 -6.06 -8.32 13.47
CA ARG A 67 -6.92 -8.92 14.48
C ARG A 67 -6.64 -8.34 15.85
N SER A 68 -7.70 -8.15 16.61
CA SER A 68 -7.64 -7.93 18.05
C SER A 68 -7.54 -9.28 18.80
N ASP A 69 -7.07 -9.24 20.05
CA ASP A 69 -7.00 -10.40 20.95
C ASP A 69 -6.30 -11.62 20.34
N ILE A 70 -5.03 -11.46 19.97
CA ILE A 70 -4.24 -12.48 19.28
C ILE A 70 -3.32 -13.23 20.26
N ASN A 71 -3.11 -14.52 20.01
CA ASN A 71 -2.05 -15.29 20.61
C ASN A 71 -0.70 -14.93 19.96
N VAL A 72 0.16 -14.20 20.69
CA VAL A 72 1.44 -13.69 20.18
C VAL A 72 2.61 -14.64 20.37
N SER A 73 2.41 -15.76 21.07
CA SER A 73 3.45 -16.79 21.24
C SER A 73 3.68 -17.62 19.96
N LEU A 74 2.63 -17.81 19.13
CA LEU A 74 2.70 -18.59 17.90
C LEU A 74 3.70 -18.05 16.87
N ASP A 75 3.96 -16.75 16.86
CA ASP A 75 4.87 -16.12 15.92
C ASP A 75 6.15 -15.58 16.57
N ALA A 76 6.39 -15.94 17.85
CA ALA A 76 7.54 -15.44 18.60
C ALA A 76 8.88 -15.68 17.88
N GLU A 77 9.07 -16.84 17.26
CA GLU A 77 10.29 -17.23 16.53
C GLU A 77 10.58 -16.35 15.30
N ARG A 78 9.60 -15.59 14.81
CA ARG A 78 9.78 -14.68 13.68
C ARG A 78 10.50 -13.39 14.06
N PHE A 79 10.54 -13.07 15.35
CA PHE A 79 11.14 -11.82 15.82
C PHE A 79 12.59 -12.04 16.20
N ILE A 80 13.46 -11.30 15.51
CA ILE A 80 14.89 -11.24 15.78
C ILE A 80 15.20 -9.81 16.23
N TYR A 81 15.92 -9.66 17.33
CA TYR A 81 16.25 -8.36 17.87
C TYR A 81 17.72 -8.30 18.35
N VAL A 82 18.27 -7.10 18.38
CA VAL A 82 19.63 -6.89 18.90
C VAL A 82 19.59 -6.97 20.41
N ASN A 83 20.50 -7.75 20.98
CA ASN A 83 20.62 -7.85 22.43
C ASN A 83 21.02 -6.48 23.04
N PRO A 84 20.13 -5.83 23.82
CA PRO A 84 20.41 -4.49 24.33
C PRO A 84 21.54 -4.46 25.35
N PHE A 85 21.98 -5.63 25.86
CA PHE A 85 22.98 -5.76 26.90
C PHE A 85 24.32 -6.30 26.41
N VAL A 86 24.39 -6.82 25.16
CA VAL A 86 25.60 -7.38 24.57
C VAL A 86 25.75 -6.86 23.14
N SER A 87 26.79 -6.05 22.92
CA SER A 87 27.05 -5.49 21.60
C SER A 87 27.30 -6.57 20.55
N ASN A 88 26.70 -6.40 19.38
CA ASN A 88 26.79 -7.30 18.21
C ASN A 88 26.26 -8.73 18.45
N ASP A 89 25.38 -8.90 19.44
CA ASP A 89 24.66 -10.12 19.68
C ASP A 89 23.20 -9.96 19.27
N THR A 90 22.63 -10.99 18.64
CA THR A 90 21.23 -11.03 18.21
C THR A 90 20.54 -12.19 18.88
N LEU A 91 19.33 -11.92 19.38
CA LEU A 91 18.45 -12.91 20.00
C LEU A 91 17.26 -13.15 19.08
N GLN A 92 16.71 -14.33 19.15
CA GLN A 92 15.50 -14.73 18.45
C GLN A 92 14.45 -15.13 19.49
N GLY A 93 13.23 -14.73 19.30
CA GLY A 93 12.09 -15.18 20.08
C GLY A 93 11.88 -16.69 19.96
N GLY A 94 10.96 -17.23 20.74
CA GLY A 94 10.70 -18.66 20.84
C GLY A 94 11.04 -19.19 22.23
N VAL A 95 11.45 -20.44 22.35
CA VAL A 95 11.88 -20.99 23.64
C VAL A 95 13.29 -20.51 23.95
N HIS A 96 13.39 -19.63 24.95
CA HIS A 96 14.66 -19.06 25.39
C HIS A 96 15.52 -20.06 26.18
N GLU A 97 14.90 -20.78 27.11
CA GLU A 97 15.58 -21.76 27.96
C GLU A 97 14.60 -22.87 28.37
N ALA A 98 15.06 -24.09 28.38
CA ALA A 98 14.39 -25.21 29.04
C ALA A 98 15.39 -25.94 29.92
N GLY A 99 15.02 -26.21 31.17
CA GLY A 99 15.93 -26.85 32.13
C GLY A 99 16.20 -28.31 31.81
N SER A 100 15.36 -28.93 30.99
CA SER A 100 15.53 -30.28 30.48
C SER A 100 14.75 -30.41 29.14
N ASN A 101 15.07 -31.41 28.33
CA ASN A 101 14.39 -31.75 27.07
C ASN A 101 14.25 -30.55 26.11
N VAL A 102 15.35 -29.85 25.89
CA VAL A 102 15.40 -28.57 25.14
C VAL A 102 14.90 -28.70 23.73
N LEU A 103 15.07 -29.89 23.08
CA LEU A 103 14.69 -30.11 21.68
C LEU A 103 13.16 -30.10 21.48
N ASP A 104 12.41 -30.50 22.48
CA ASP A 104 10.95 -30.53 22.43
C ASP A 104 10.33 -29.19 22.90
N GLY A 105 11.17 -28.27 23.39
CA GLY A 105 10.72 -26.97 23.86
C GLY A 105 9.82 -26.22 22.85
N PRO A 106 10.22 -26.06 21.58
CA PRO A 106 9.43 -25.33 20.57
C PRO A 106 8.02 -25.89 20.35
N LEU A 107 7.75 -27.15 20.69
CA LEU A 107 6.45 -27.76 20.55
C LEU A 107 5.34 -27.12 21.41
N VAL A 108 5.68 -26.32 22.40
CA VAL A 108 4.68 -25.60 23.21
C VAL A 108 4.21 -24.29 22.56
N LEU A 109 4.72 -23.98 21.35
CA LEU A 109 4.42 -22.74 20.60
C LEU A 109 3.92 -23.02 19.18
N ASP A 110 3.67 -24.28 18.81
CA ASP A 110 3.36 -24.69 17.44
C ASP A 110 1.84 -24.66 17.10
N GLY A 111 0.99 -24.49 18.12
CA GLY A 111 -0.47 -24.45 17.97
C GLY A 111 -1.12 -25.84 17.82
N ASP A 112 -0.38 -26.92 18.05
CA ASP A 112 -0.88 -28.29 18.00
C ASP A 112 -0.99 -28.90 19.40
N GLY A 113 -2.19 -28.98 19.96
CA GLY A 113 -2.43 -29.58 21.28
C GLY A 113 -2.08 -31.06 21.40
N GLN A 114 -1.56 -31.71 20.35
CA GLN A 114 -1.10 -33.12 20.38
C GLN A 114 0.41 -33.24 20.56
N THR A 115 1.15 -32.20 20.26
CA THR A 115 2.58 -32.05 20.56
C THR A 115 2.78 -31.55 21.98
N TYR A 116 3.95 -31.75 22.55
CA TYR A 116 4.19 -31.34 23.94
C TYR A 116 5.66 -31.26 24.29
N TRP A 117 5.95 -30.49 25.34
CA TRP A 117 7.19 -30.56 26.12
C TRP A 117 6.95 -31.39 27.38
N GLU A 118 7.86 -32.37 27.67
CA GLU A 118 7.87 -33.20 28.91
C GLU A 118 9.24 -33.03 29.58
N PRO A 119 9.34 -32.59 30.85
CA PRO A 119 10.61 -32.54 31.57
C PRO A 119 11.20 -33.92 31.77
N GLN A 120 12.54 -34.04 31.77
CA GLN A 120 13.22 -35.31 31.94
C GLN A 120 13.10 -35.78 33.40
N ARG A 121 12.64 -37.00 33.60
CA ARG A 121 12.33 -37.61 34.90
C ARG A 121 13.55 -37.78 35.82
N ASP A 122 14.75 -37.93 35.26
CA ASP A 122 16.01 -38.13 35.97
C ASP A 122 16.70 -36.82 36.36
N THR A 123 16.12 -35.68 36.03
CA THR A 123 16.65 -34.37 36.43
C THR A 123 15.99 -33.88 37.74
N ALA A 124 16.69 -33.03 38.48
CA ALA A 124 16.12 -32.37 39.63
C ALA A 124 14.93 -31.48 39.22
N ILE A 125 13.92 -31.40 40.10
CA ILE A 125 12.71 -30.63 39.82
C ILE A 125 13.00 -29.14 39.54
N ASP A 126 14.07 -28.58 40.04
CA ASP A 126 14.53 -27.22 39.76
C ASP A 126 14.89 -27.01 38.25
N ASN A 127 15.13 -28.12 37.51
CA ASN A 127 15.32 -28.14 36.05
C ASN A 127 14.03 -28.44 35.30
N TRP A 128 12.88 -28.50 35.96
CA TRP A 128 11.59 -28.70 35.33
C TRP A 128 10.95 -27.34 35.05
N PHE A 129 11.54 -26.61 34.16
CA PHE A 129 11.02 -25.32 33.71
C PHE A 129 11.21 -25.12 32.22
N ILE A 130 10.36 -24.24 31.66
CA ILE A 130 10.48 -23.72 30.32
C ILE A 130 10.27 -22.21 30.35
N GLU A 131 11.10 -21.48 29.62
CA GLU A 131 11.06 -20.04 29.47
C GLU A 131 10.93 -19.67 28.02
N VAL A 132 9.90 -18.87 27.70
CA VAL A 132 9.58 -18.37 26.36
C VAL A 132 9.99 -16.91 26.29
N ASP A 133 10.67 -16.52 25.21
CA ASP A 133 10.91 -15.15 24.80
C ASP A 133 9.92 -14.81 23.66
N LEU A 134 9.07 -13.84 23.86
CA LEU A 134 8.14 -13.39 22.81
C LEU A 134 8.83 -12.63 21.69
N GLY A 135 10.15 -12.41 21.79
CA GLY A 135 10.96 -11.67 20.84
C GLY A 135 10.68 -10.16 20.80
N ARG A 136 9.72 -9.72 21.58
CA ARG A 136 9.27 -8.32 21.67
C ARG A 136 8.48 -8.03 22.93
N ALA A 137 8.43 -6.77 23.32
CA ALA A 137 7.58 -6.28 24.40
C ALA A 137 6.11 -6.27 23.97
N VAL A 138 5.29 -7.07 24.62
CA VAL A 138 3.86 -7.22 24.34
C VAL A 138 3.07 -6.77 25.55
N VAL A 139 2.01 -6.01 25.37
CA VAL A 139 1.03 -5.78 26.44
C VAL A 139 0.08 -6.97 26.46
N ALA A 140 0.41 -7.93 27.33
CA ALA A 140 -0.37 -9.16 27.49
C ALA A 140 -1.47 -8.95 28.53
N HIS A 141 -2.69 -9.38 28.22
CA HIS A 141 -3.81 -9.32 29.16
C HIS A 141 -4.22 -10.69 29.69
N ARG A 142 -3.77 -11.77 29.04
CA ARG A 142 -4.06 -13.15 29.44
C ARG A 142 -2.94 -14.10 29.03
N VAL A 143 -2.65 -15.08 29.89
CA VAL A 143 -1.82 -16.24 29.59
C VAL A 143 -2.66 -17.50 29.73
N VAL A 144 -2.56 -18.43 28.79
CA VAL A 144 -3.22 -19.73 28.84
C VAL A 144 -2.17 -20.83 28.73
N LEU A 145 -2.24 -21.79 29.65
CA LEU A 145 -1.48 -23.03 29.57
C LEU A 145 -2.44 -24.17 29.20
N ARG A 146 -2.09 -24.95 28.19
CA ARG A 146 -2.81 -26.15 27.80
C ARG A 146 -1.94 -27.37 27.99
N PHE A 147 -2.49 -28.35 28.69
CA PHE A 147 -1.89 -29.65 28.87
C PHE A 147 -2.52 -30.66 27.90
N VAL A 148 -1.75 -31.67 27.50
CA VAL A 148 -2.23 -32.72 26.60
C VAL A 148 -3.47 -33.44 27.13
N ASP A 149 -4.19 -34.11 26.24
CA ASP A 149 -5.34 -34.96 26.62
C ASP A 149 -4.95 -36.08 27.57
N LYS A 150 -5.95 -36.59 28.33
CA LYS A 150 -5.74 -37.60 29.40
C LYS A 150 -5.03 -38.85 28.91
N GLU A 151 -5.27 -39.25 27.71
CA GLU A 151 -4.66 -40.41 27.06
C GLU A 151 -3.18 -40.21 26.76
N LEU A 152 -2.80 -38.97 26.49
CA LEU A 152 -1.43 -38.58 26.13
C LEU A 152 -0.54 -38.33 27.37
N GLY A 153 -1.11 -37.82 28.46
CA GLY A 153 -0.26 -37.50 29.63
C GLY A 153 -1.02 -36.88 30.82
N ASP A 154 -0.29 -36.33 31.73
CA ASP A 154 -0.78 -35.66 32.94
C ASP A 154 -0.50 -34.16 32.89
N PRO A 155 -1.34 -33.33 33.50
CA PRO A 155 -1.00 -31.93 33.76
C PRO A 155 0.06 -31.82 34.84
N PHE A 156 0.73 -30.68 34.93
CA PHE A 156 1.65 -30.41 36.02
C PHE A 156 0.92 -30.43 37.39
N LEU A 157 1.47 -31.14 38.33
CA LEU A 157 0.86 -31.32 39.66
C LEU A 157 0.73 -29.98 40.38
N LYS A 158 1.83 -29.22 40.45
CA LYS A 158 1.89 -27.87 40.99
C LYS A 158 2.87 -27.08 40.12
N PHE A 159 2.56 -25.85 39.86
CA PHE A 159 3.42 -25.02 39.02
C PHE A 159 3.25 -23.54 39.33
N ARG A 160 4.23 -22.78 38.88
CA ARG A 160 4.25 -21.32 38.94
C ARG A 160 4.48 -20.77 37.55
N VAL A 161 3.78 -19.67 37.26
CA VAL A 161 3.96 -18.90 36.02
C VAL A 161 4.42 -17.50 36.41
N VAL A 162 5.54 -17.08 35.87
CA VAL A 162 6.10 -15.74 36.10
C VAL A 162 6.46 -15.10 34.75
N ALA A 163 6.39 -13.78 34.67
CA ALA A 163 6.72 -13.04 33.49
C ALA A 163 7.68 -11.89 33.76
N SER A 164 8.37 -11.43 32.74
CA SER A 164 9.28 -10.29 32.79
C SER A 164 9.09 -9.41 31.54
N ASP A 165 9.27 -8.11 31.74
CA ASP A 165 9.28 -7.11 30.68
C ASP A 165 10.65 -7.01 29.95
N GLY A 166 11.61 -7.82 30.33
CA GLY A 166 12.96 -7.84 29.78
C GLY A 166 13.95 -6.88 30.45
N GLN A 167 13.50 -5.96 31.33
CA GLN A 167 14.41 -5.08 32.05
C GLN A 167 15.32 -5.88 32.96
N ARG A 168 16.57 -5.42 33.10
CA ARG A 168 17.57 -6.00 33.96
C ARG A 168 17.98 -5.03 35.05
N PHE A 169 18.20 -5.54 36.26
CA PHE A 169 18.48 -4.75 37.44
C PHE A 169 19.71 -5.25 38.19
N GLY A 170 20.36 -4.30 38.84
CA GLY A 170 21.53 -4.54 39.68
C GLY A 170 22.79 -4.86 38.89
N GLU A 171 23.90 -5.06 39.66
CA GLU A 171 25.22 -5.37 39.06
C GLU A 171 25.24 -6.72 38.32
N GLU A 172 24.39 -7.66 38.72
CA GLU A 172 24.29 -8.99 38.10
C GLU A 172 23.37 -9.02 36.88
N GLN A 173 22.81 -7.88 36.49
CA GLN A 173 21.93 -7.75 35.31
C GLN A 173 20.81 -8.80 35.32
N ARG A 174 20.18 -9.04 36.47
CA ARG A 174 19.09 -10.02 36.59
C ARG A 174 17.77 -9.46 36.14
N ARG A 175 16.98 -10.26 35.36
CA ARG A 175 15.60 -9.93 35.00
C ARG A 175 14.70 -9.94 36.23
N ARG A 176 13.79 -8.98 36.33
CA ARG A 176 12.75 -8.94 37.36
C ARG A 176 11.52 -9.67 36.83
N PHE A 177 11.09 -10.68 37.61
CA PHE A 177 9.89 -11.42 37.31
C PHE A 177 8.74 -11.00 38.21
N TYR A 178 7.56 -10.89 37.66
CA TYR A 178 6.30 -10.76 38.39
C TYR A 178 5.47 -12.03 38.22
N ARG A 179 4.61 -12.31 39.23
CA ARG A 179 3.82 -13.53 39.24
C ARG A 179 2.56 -13.37 38.36
N VAL A 180 2.40 -14.23 37.36
CA VAL A 180 1.21 -14.38 36.53
C VAL A 180 0.24 -15.37 37.14
N GLY A 181 0.73 -16.54 37.53
CA GLY A 181 -0.10 -17.61 38.09
C GLY A 181 0.63 -18.49 39.06
N LEU A 182 -0.11 -19.16 39.93
CA LEU A 182 0.41 -20.12 40.88
C LEU A 182 -0.65 -21.19 41.21
N GLU A 183 -0.34 -22.44 40.91
CA GLU A 183 -1.15 -23.58 41.34
C GLU A 183 -0.45 -24.30 42.47
N THR A 184 -1.03 -24.24 43.66
CA THR A 184 -0.50 -24.85 44.89
C THR A 184 -1.23 -26.11 45.33
N GLN A 185 -2.41 -26.35 44.75
CA GLN A 185 -3.14 -27.58 45.02
C GLN A 185 -2.76 -28.63 43.97
N PRO A 186 -2.67 -29.93 44.35
CA PRO A 186 -2.37 -30.98 43.39
C PRO A 186 -3.37 -31.01 42.25
N ASN A 187 -2.92 -30.71 41.09
CA ASN A 187 -3.74 -30.75 39.88
C ASN A 187 -3.66 -32.14 39.24
N LYS A 188 -4.81 -32.83 39.14
CA LYS A 188 -4.91 -34.18 38.54
C LYS A 188 -5.66 -34.21 37.23
N ASP A 189 -6.55 -33.22 37.00
CA ASP A 189 -7.53 -33.32 35.94
C ASP A 189 -7.64 -32.05 35.09
N ARG A 190 -7.35 -30.91 35.62
CA ARG A 190 -7.49 -29.63 34.92
C ARG A 190 -6.42 -29.47 33.88
N ARG A 191 -6.85 -29.35 32.62
CA ARG A 191 -6.01 -29.35 31.41
C ARG A 191 -5.82 -27.97 30.81
N GLU A 192 -6.55 -26.95 31.26
CA GLU A 192 -6.45 -25.59 30.84
C GLU A 192 -6.43 -24.64 32.01
N TYR A 193 -5.47 -23.75 32.01
CA TYR A 193 -5.34 -22.67 32.98
C TYR A 193 -5.26 -21.35 32.25
N ALA A 194 -6.22 -20.47 32.46
CA ALA A 194 -6.20 -19.10 31.99
C ALA A 194 -5.94 -18.15 33.16
N PHE A 195 -4.97 -17.30 33.02
CA PHE A 195 -4.58 -16.28 33.96
C PHE A 195 -4.77 -14.90 33.35
N ASP A 196 -5.72 -14.14 33.87
CA ASP A 196 -5.86 -12.74 33.53
C ASP A 196 -4.74 -11.91 34.13
N ILE A 197 -4.09 -11.07 33.36
CA ILE A 197 -2.94 -10.30 33.80
C ILE A 197 -3.38 -8.94 34.34
N VAL A 198 -3.02 -8.67 35.55
CA VAL A 198 -3.29 -7.40 36.21
C VAL A 198 -2.02 -6.54 36.15
N PRO A 199 -2.12 -5.25 35.84
CA PRO A 199 -0.99 -4.33 35.85
C PRO A 199 -0.21 -4.38 37.16
N GLN A 200 1.11 -4.49 37.10
CA GLN A 200 2.00 -4.58 38.26
C GLN A 200 2.58 -3.22 38.65
N ARG A 201 2.39 -2.21 37.82
CA ARG A 201 2.88 -0.85 37.97
C ARG A 201 1.73 0.16 37.93
N PRO A 202 1.95 1.41 38.37
CA PRO A 202 0.91 2.43 38.28
C PRO A 202 0.49 2.68 36.84
N VAL A 203 -0.80 2.50 36.55
CA VAL A 203 -1.42 2.75 35.25
C VAL A 203 -2.72 3.53 35.44
N GLY A 204 -3.19 4.16 34.35
CA GLY A 204 -4.48 4.86 34.33
C GLY A 204 -5.66 3.94 34.59
N GLU A 205 -6.81 4.52 34.94
CA GLU A 205 -8.04 3.77 35.17
C GLU A 205 -8.50 3.10 33.86
N GLY A 206 -8.91 1.82 33.96
CA GLY A 206 -9.40 1.03 32.84
C GLY A 206 -8.32 0.40 31.96
N ILE A 207 -7.04 0.62 32.24
CA ILE A 207 -5.94 -0.03 31.50
C ILE A 207 -5.83 -1.48 31.97
N VAL A 208 -5.82 -2.40 31.03
CA VAL A 208 -5.68 -3.84 31.26
C VAL A 208 -4.36 -4.36 30.70
N GLY A 209 -3.86 -5.46 31.29
CA GLY A 209 -2.63 -6.11 30.86
C GLY A 209 -1.37 -5.49 31.42
N GLU A 210 -0.25 -6.17 31.22
CA GLU A 210 1.09 -5.76 31.65
C GLU A 210 2.08 -6.04 30.55
N VAL A 211 3.19 -5.31 30.50
CA VAL A 211 4.27 -5.55 29.54
C VAL A 211 4.96 -6.86 29.86
N MET A 212 5.08 -7.68 28.84
CA MET A 212 5.70 -9.00 28.89
C MET A 212 6.59 -9.19 27.67
N GLN A 213 7.81 -9.65 27.88
CA GLN A 213 8.68 -10.19 26.85
C GLN A 213 9.03 -11.65 27.16
N TYR A 214 9.25 -11.98 28.43
CA TYR A 214 9.59 -13.34 28.85
C TYR A 214 8.50 -13.92 29.72
N LEU A 215 8.17 -15.19 29.47
CA LEU A 215 7.25 -15.99 30.27
C LEU A 215 7.95 -17.28 30.69
N ARG A 216 7.96 -17.58 32.02
CA ARG A 216 8.58 -18.77 32.55
C ARG A 216 7.57 -19.59 33.35
N ILE A 217 7.56 -20.88 33.08
CA ILE A 217 6.75 -21.86 33.79
C ILE A 217 7.70 -22.79 34.59
N ASP A 218 7.56 -22.81 35.89
CA ASP A 218 8.31 -23.70 36.80
C ASP A 218 7.37 -24.78 37.34
N VAL A 219 7.73 -26.04 37.23
CA VAL A 219 7.05 -27.14 37.91
C VAL A 219 7.54 -27.19 39.38
N LEU A 220 6.62 -27.21 40.31
CA LEU A 220 6.95 -27.11 41.74
C LEU A 220 6.84 -28.45 42.50
N ASP A 221 6.08 -29.40 41.97
CA ASP A 221 5.86 -30.70 42.60
C ASP A 221 5.49 -31.74 41.53
N THR A 222 5.72 -33.02 41.83
CA THR A 222 5.47 -34.17 40.96
C THR A 222 5.00 -35.35 41.79
N ASP A 223 4.09 -36.17 41.29
CA ASP A 223 3.73 -37.46 41.84
C ASP A 223 4.76 -38.55 41.55
N GLY A 224 5.64 -38.31 40.56
CA GLY A 224 6.69 -39.24 40.19
C GLY A 224 6.16 -40.64 39.87
N PRO A 225 6.65 -41.66 40.60
CA PRO A 225 6.26 -43.05 40.35
C PRO A 225 4.86 -43.42 40.87
N ARG A 226 4.07 -42.49 41.44
CA ARG A 226 2.73 -42.78 42.02
C ARG A 226 1.62 -41.91 41.46
N ALA A 227 1.69 -41.62 40.19
CA ALA A 227 0.75 -40.69 39.56
C ALA A 227 -0.69 -41.18 39.56
N ALA A 228 -0.91 -42.43 39.21
CA ALA A 228 -2.24 -43.03 39.19
C ALA A 228 -2.18 -44.51 39.56
N GLU A 229 -3.08 -44.98 40.45
CA GLU A 229 -3.26 -46.37 40.74
C GLU A 229 -3.92 -47.11 39.56
N VAL A 230 -3.36 -48.24 39.13
CA VAL A 230 -3.80 -49.06 38.02
C VAL A 230 -3.96 -50.52 38.49
N SER A 231 -4.68 -51.32 37.76
CA SER A 231 -4.76 -52.77 38.03
C SER A 231 -3.44 -53.46 37.68
N SER A 232 -3.20 -54.64 38.27
CA SER A 232 -2.02 -55.45 37.91
C SER A 232 -1.93 -55.70 36.39
N ASP A 233 -3.05 -56.07 35.76
CA ASP A 233 -3.10 -56.37 34.33
C ASP A 233 -2.79 -55.13 33.47
N GLN A 234 -3.26 -53.94 33.90
CA GLN A 234 -2.93 -52.67 33.25
C GLN A 234 -1.46 -52.30 33.44
N TYR A 235 -0.90 -52.53 34.64
CA TYR A 235 0.51 -52.28 34.92
C TYR A 235 1.45 -53.12 34.07
N ASP A 236 1.13 -54.40 33.85
CA ASP A 236 1.94 -55.32 33.03
C ASP A 236 1.88 -54.94 31.53
N LEU A 237 0.82 -54.26 31.10
CA LEU A 237 0.65 -53.75 29.73
C LEU A 237 1.36 -52.41 29.50
N LEU A 238 1.75 -51.67 30.57
CA LEU A 238 2.45 -50.41 30.41
C LEU A 238 3.86 -50.67 29.86
N PRO A 239 4.36 -49.74 29.01
CA PRO A 239 5.78 -49.64 28.69
C PRO A 239 6.64 -49.60 29.96
N GLU A 240 7.86 -50.10 29.88
CA GLU A 240 8.73 -50.20 31.07
C GLU A 240 8.99 -48.84 31.71
N GLU A 241 9.17 -47.79 30.86
CA GLU A 241 9.37 -46.39 31.25
C GLU A 241 8.15 -45.78 31.99
N ASP A 242 6.95 -46.30 31.78
CA ASP A 242 5.70 -45.81 32.38
C ASP A 242 5.29 -46.60 33.63
N ARG A 243 6.02 -47.67 33.94
CA ARG A 243 5.76 -48.44 35.17
C ARG A 243 6.26 -47.68 36.38
N GLY A 244 5.34 -47.31 37.26
CA GLY A 244 5.62 -46.62 38.52
C GLY A 244 5.89 -47.57 39.68
N ALA A 245 5.67 -47.09 40.88
CA ALA A 245 5.89 -47.86 42.10
C ALA A 245 4.88 -48.99 42.27
N ILE A 246 5.33 -50.02 42.97
CA ILE A 246 4.45 -51.08 43.51
C ILE A 246 4.50 -50.95 45.03
N ASP A 247 3.37 -50.67 45.65
CA ASP A 247 3.25 -50.55 47.09
C ASP A 247 2.65 -51.84 47.72
N PHE A 248 3.40 -52.42 48.61
CA PHE A 248 3.04 -53.61 49.33
C PHE A 248 2.55 -53.26 50.72
N PHE A 249 1.43 -53.74 51.15
CA PHE A 249 0.87 -53.45 52.44
C PHE A 249 0.76 -54.74 53.32
N ARG A 250 0.96 -54.62 54.65
CA ARG A 250 0.58 -55.62 55.59
C ARG A 250 -0.70 -55.20 56.31
N VAL A 251 -1.53 -56.14 56.68
CA VAL A 251 -2.73 -55.91 57.46
C VAL A 251 -2.37 -56.18 58.97
N THR A 252 -2.62 -55.24 59.82
CA THR A 252 -2.49 -55.44 61.26
C THR A 252 -3.72 -56.14 61.77
N PRO A 253 -3.68 -56.77 63.03
CA PRO A 253 -4.86 -57.36 63.62
C PRO A 253 -6.03 -56.41 63.82
N ALA A 254 -5.79 -55.13 63.85
CA ALA A 254 -6.80 -54.08 63.92
C ALA A 254 -7.34 -53.62 62.50
N GLY A 255 -6.99 -54.32 61.44
CA GLY A 255 -7.44 -54.05 60.07
C GLY A 255 -6.73 -52.87 59.40
N ARG A 256 -5.71 -52.23 59.97
CA ARG A 256 -4.94 -51.14 59.38
C ARG A 256 -3.92 -51.68 58.34
N GLN A 257 -3.86 -51.03 57.21
CA GLN A 257 -2.80 -51.30 56.24
C GLN A 257 -1.56 -50.44 56.51
N ILE A 258 -0.39 -51.07 56.53
CA ILE A 258 0.91 -50.43 56.73
C ILE A 258 1.78 -50.73 55.51
N LEU A 259 2.33 -49.72 54.88
CA LEU A 259 3.28 -49.85 53.77
C LEU A 259 4.55 -50.54 54.23
N ILE A 260 5.01 -51.54 53.52
CA ILE A 260 6.22 -52.36 53.81
C ILE A 260 6.98 -52.62 52.49
N GLY A 261 8.23 -53.05 52.57
CA GLY A 261 9.00 -53.48 51.46
C GLY A 261 8.55 -54.83 50.85
N GLU A 262 8.79 -55.04 49.60
CA GLU A 262 8.39 -56.25 48.86
C GLU A 262 8.91 -57.53 49.51
N ASP A 263 10.22 -57.57 49.90
CA ASP A 263 10.83 -58.76 50.56
C ASP A 263 10.14 -59.06 51.89
N THR A 264 9.78 -58.04 52.66
CA THR A 264 9.06 -58.19 53.91
C THR A 264 7.66 -58.73 53.63
N TRP A 265 6.94 -58.24 52.63
CA TRP A 265 5.61 -58.70 52.23
C TRP A 265 5.60 -60.17 51.78
N LYS A 266 6.63 -60.55 50.98
CA LYS A 266 6.77 -61.98 50.59
C LYS A 266 7.04 -62.92 51.71
N ALA A 267 7.69 -62.45 52.82
CA ALA A 267 7.98 -63.25 53.99
C ALA A 267 6.80 -63.36 54.99
N LEU A 268 5.74 -62.56 54.87
CA LEU A 268 4.55 -62.59 55.69
C LEU A 268 3.69 -63.82 55.45
N ALA A 269 2.95 -64.28 56.48
CA ALA A 269 1.88 -65.23 56.35
C ALA A 269 0.75 -64.67 55.43
N GLU A 270 -0.02 -65.52 54.76
CA GLU A 270 -1.02 -65.12 53.79
C GLU A 270 -2.11 -64.21 54.36
N ASP A 271 -2.52 -64.46 55.67
CA ASP A 271 -3.50 -63.67 56.39
C ASP A 271 -2.97 -62.30 56.93
N GLU A 272 -1.67 -62.09 56.93
CA GLU A 272 -1.05 -60.80 57.23
C GLU A 272 -0.76 -59.97 55.98
N ARG A 273 -0.83 -60.54 54.76
CA ARG A 273 -0.59 -59.86 53.55
C ARG A 273 -1.78 -58.96 53.21
N GLY A 274 -1.51 -57.68 53.10
CA GLY A 274 -2.48 -56.67 52.63
C GLY A 274 -2.43 -56.46 51.11
N ALA A 275 -3.09 -55.43 50.67
CA ALA A 275 -3.19 -55.10 49.26
C ALA A 275 -1.81 -54.84 48.60
N VAL A 276 -1.66 -55.17 47.36
CA VAL A 276 -0.59 -54.71 46.47
C VAL A 276 -1.19 -53.67 45.56
N ARG A 277 -0.65 -52.51 45.53
CA ARG A 277 -1.10 -51.43 44.64
C ARG A 277 -0.05 -51.12 43.66
N TYR A 278 -0.49 -51.05 42.39
CA TYR A 278 0.34 -50.78 41.22
C TYR A 278 0.05 -49.34 40.75
N TYR A 279 1.13 -48.58 40.42
CA TYR A 279 1.00 -47.23 39.96
C TYR A 279 1.69 -47.06 38.62
N ARG A 280 1.10 -46.24 37.77
CA ARG A 280 1.88 -45.74 36.62
C ARG A 280 2.72 -44.53 37.03
N TYR A 281 3.79 -44.33 36.26
CA TYR A 281 4.64 -43.15 36.40
C TYR A 281 3.93 -41.92 35.86
N GLU A 282 4.22 -40.74 36.41
CA GLU A 282 3.70 -39.45 35.92
C GLU A 282 4.28 -39.09 34.52
N ARG A 283 3.46 -38.52 33.63
CA ARG A 283 3.84 -38.02 32.31
C ARG A 283 3.41 -36.55 32.23
N PRO A 284 4.17 -35.64 32.89
CA PRO A 284 3.80 -34.22 32.98
C PRO A 284 4.08 -33.54 31.62
N ARG A 285 3.03 -33.29 30.84
CA ARG A 285 3.13 -32.84 29.45
C ARG A 285 2.39 -31.54 29.23
N LEU A 286 3.14 -30.49 28.87
CA LEU A 286 2.64 -29.18 28.53
C LEU A 286 2.50 -29.13 27.01
N ALA A 287 1.28 -28.96 26.49
CA ALA A 287 1.02 -28.87 25.05
C ALA A 287 1.27 -27.45 24.54
N GLU A 288 0.61 -26.44 25.13
CA GLU A 288 0.64 -25.10 24.60
C GLU A 288 0.85 -24.04 25.69
N VAL A 289 1.61 -23.02 25.31
CA VAL A 289 1.77 -21.76 26.03
C VAL A 289 1.25 -20.62 25.17
N GLU A 290 0.10 -20.08 25.53
CA GLU A 290 -0.54 -19.02 24.78
C GLU A 290 -0.45 -17.70 25.53
N VAL A 291 -0.07 -16.62 24.85
CA VAL A 291 -0.02 -15.26 25.41
C VAL A 291 -0.91 -14.36 24.56
N TYR A 292 -1.97 -13.85 25.16
CA TYR A 292 -2.94 -13.00 24.47
C TYR A 292 -2.63 -11.51 24.67
N SER A 293 -2.46 -10.83 23.55
CA SER A 293 -2.24 -9.39 23.44
C SER A 293 -3.50 -8.67 22.94
N LEU A 294 -3.52 -7.34 23.11
CA LEU A 294 -4.59 -6.46 22.61
C LEU A 294 -4.81 -6.55 21.09
N GLY A 295 -3.85 -7.05 20.35
CA GLY A 295 -3.86 -7.19 18.92
C GLY A 295 -2.46 -7.14 18.34
N GLU A 296 -2.37 -7.05 17.01
CA GLU A 296 -1.11 -6.83 16.31
C GLU A 296 -0.64 -5.38 16.53
N ASN A 297 0.61 -5.20 17.00
CA ASN A 297 1.21 -3.86 17.08
C ASN A 297 1.60 -3.38 15.69
N ILE A 298 0.80 -2.47 15.13
CA ILE A 298 0.95 -1.97 13.77
C ILE A 298 2.27 -1.20 13.59
N VAL A 299 2.70 -0.46 14.60
CA VAL A 299 3.98 0.28 14.53
C VAL A 299 5.13 -0.69 14.29
N GLN A 300 5.19 -1.79 15.04
CA GLN A 300 6.24 -2.79 14.88
C GLN A 300 6.17 -3.53 13.53
N LEU A 301 4.97 -3.89 13.07
CA LEU A 301 4.79 -4.55 11.77
C LEU A 301 5.32 -3.72 10.60
N THR A 302 5.17 -2.40 10.68
CA THR A 302 5.51 -1.49 9.58
C THR A 302 6.96 -1.00 9.63
N GLN A 303 7.61 -1.09 10.79
CA GLN A 303 8.96 -0.54 11.00
C GLN A 303 10.07 -1.59 10.89
N SER A 304 9.74 -2.89 10.90
CA SER A 304 10.75 -3.97 10.88
C SER A 304 11.65 -3.97 9.65
N GLU A 305 11.24 -3.34 8.55
CA GLU A 305 11.98 -3.33 7.28
C GLU A 305 12.16 -1.93 6.67
N ARG A 306 11.62 -0.87 7.28
CA ARG A 306 11.74 0.51 6.78
C ARG A 306 12.77 1.31 7.56
N GLU A 307 13.61 2.02 6.83
CA GLU A 307 14.23 3.22 7.36
C GLU A 307 13.12 4.24 7.60
N LEU A 308 12.90 4.60 8.86
CA LEU A 308 11.97 5.66 9.23
C LEU A 308 12.31 6.91 8.40
N GLY A 309 11.37 7.38 7.60
CA GLY A 309 11.44 8.68 6.98
C GLY A 309 11.40 9.74 8.10
N ALA A 310 12.56 9.99 8.72
CA ALA A 310 12.69 11.03 9.72
C ALA A 310 12.84 12.38 9.02
N GLY A 311 12.18 13.38 9.58
CA GLY A 311 12.46 14.75 9.25
C GLY A 311 13.95 15.11 9.37
N GLU A 312 14.34 16.07 8.64
CA GLU A 312 15.60 16.62 8.20
C GLU A 312 16.84 16.70 9.12
N SER A 313 16.92 16.12 10.31
CA SER A 313 18.16 16.19 11.11
C SER A 313 18.77 14.84 11.37
N GLY A 314 19.90 14.57 10.73
CA GLY A 314 20.64 13.29 10.74
C GLY A 314 21.16 12.80 12.09
N PHE A 315 20.85 13.45 13.21
CA PHE A 315 21.23 13.02 14.57
C PHE A 315 20.10 12.26 15.28
N GLU A 316 18.86 12.44 14.85
CA GLU A 316 17.67 11.84 15.47
C GLU A 316 17.38 10.43 14.95
N PHE A 317 17.87 10.09 13.79
CA PHE A 317 17.61 8.82 13.10
C PHE A 317 17.95 7.55 13.91
N LEU A 318 19.03 7.57 14.67
CA LEU A 318 19.44 6.43 15.51
C LEU A 318 18.52 6.23 16.72
N PHE A 319 17.89 7.28 17.22
CA PHE A 319 17.06 7.22 18.42
C PHE A 319 15.61 6.84 18.13
N PHE A 320 15.11 7.11 16.92
CA PHE A 320 13.75 6.72 16.52
C PHE A 320 13.53 5.20 16.53
N ARG A 321 14.56 4.42 16.22
CA ARG A 321 14.48 2.96 16.28
C ARG A 321 14.19 2.44 17.69
N ILE A 322 14.67 3.13 18.72
CA ILE A 322 14.42 2.74 20.12
C ILE A 322 12.93 2.78 20.47
N TYR A 323 12.18 3.72 19.87
CA TYR A 323 10.74 3.86 20.15
C TYR A 323 9.86 2.86 19.39
N THR A 324 10.47 2.01 18.56
CA THR A 324 9.76 1.06 17.69
C THR A 324 10.49 -0.28 17.56
N ASP A 325 11.54 -0.53 18.34
CA ASP A 325 12.37 -1.74 18.26
C ASP A 325 11.74 -2.98 18.90
N GLY A 326 10.61 -2.79 19.56
CA GLY A 326 9.90 -3.86 20.25
C GLY A 326 10.48 -4.19 21.62
N LEU A 327 11.38 -3.38 22.20
CA LEU A 327 12.04 -3.69 23.44
C LEU A 327 11.65 -2.68 24.55
N TYR A 328 11.05 -3.18 25.61
CA TYR A 328 10.77 -2.36 26.78
C TYR A 328 12.03 -1.96 27.55
N SER A 329 13.09 -2.76 27.41
CA SER A 329 14.39 -2.50 28.06
C SER A 329 15.22 -1.42 27.40
N SER A 330 14.90 -1.02 26.17
CA SER A 330 15.50 0.13 25.49
C SER A 330 14.59 1.34 25.66
N ALA A 331 15.11 2.43 26.20
CA ALA A 331 14.37 3.67 26.36
C ALA A 331 15.28 4.87 26.16
N PHE A 332 14.72 5.96 25.67
CA PHE A 332 15.45 7.19 25.43
C PHE A 332 14.61 8.41 25.82
N PRO A 333 15.22 9.46 26.42
CA PRO A 333 14.51 10.69 26.76
C PRO A 333 14.03 11.43 25.53
N MET A 334 12.75 11.77 25.50
CA MET A 334 12.21 12.67 24.49
C MET A 334 12.58 14.11 24.81
N ARG A 335 12.98 14.89 23.81
CA ARG A 335 13.15 16.34 23.93
C ARG A 335 11.80 17.02 24.05
N VAL A 336 11.78 18.18 24.68
CA VAL A 336 10.59 19.04 24.74
C VAL A 336 10.33 19.63 23.35
N TYR A 337 9.09 19.56 22.90
CA TYR A 337 8.65 20.15 21.64
C TYR A 337 8.83 21.66 21.65
N ASP A 338 9.42 22.18 20.59
CA ASP A 338 9.56 23.62 20.38
C ASP A 338 8.47 24.12 19.40
N PRO A 339 7.46 24.86 19.89
CA PRO A 339 6.40 25.35 19.03
C PRO A 339 6.83 26.51 18.11
N VAL A 340 8.02 27.07 18.30
CA VAL A 340 8.53 28.19 17.48
C VAL A 340 9.21 27.67 16.22
N THR A 341 10.03 26.61 16.38
CA THR A 341 10.75 26.00 15.27
C THR A 341 10.01 24.79 14.67
N ASP A 342 8.94 24.34 15.34
CA ASP A 342 8.20 23.08 15.02
C ASP A 342 9.13 21.85 15.01
N GLU A 343 10.02 21.77 16.00
CA GLU A 343 11.02 20.70 16.14
C GLU A 343 10.78 19.85 17.39
N ASN A 344 11.49 18.71 17.46
CA ASN A 344 11.48 17.75 18.59
C ASN A 344 10.15 17.00 18.77
N GLN A 345 9.37 16.81 17.71
CA GLN A 345 8.26 15.87 17.69
C GLN A 345 8.72 14.50 17.12
N LEU A 346 8.11 13.44 17.62
CA LEU A 346 8.23 12.11 17.04
C LEU A 346 7.08 11.93 16.04
N VAL A 347 7.39 11.76 14.76
CA VAL A 347 6.41 11.45 13.71
C VAL A 347 6.67 10.07 13.15
N LEU A 348 5.69 9.18 13.29
CA LEU A 348 5.71 7.83 12.74
C LEU A 348 4.84 7.77 11.48
N ASP A 349 5.41 7.38 10.34
CA ASP A 349 4.67 7.02 9.12
C ASP A 349 4.47 5.49 9.11
N LEU A 350 3.24 5.04 9.25
CA LEU A 350 2.88 3.63 9.19
C LEU A 350 2.96 3.04 7.78
N GLY A 351 3.27 3.86 6.78
CA GLY A 351 3.42 3.44 5.39
C GLY A 351 2.11 3.20 4.65
N ALA A 352 1.02 2.94 5.35
CA ALA A 352 -0.32 2.75 4.81
C ALA A 352 -1.35 3.30 5.79
N LYS A 353 -2.62 3.35 5.36
CA LYS A 353 -3.73 3.74 6.23
C LYS A 353 -4.30 2.52 6.94
N TYR A 354 -4.37 2.59 8.25
CA TYR A 354 -4.89 1.54 9.10
C TYR A 354 -6.11 2.03 9.88
N TRP A 355 -7.06 1.14 10.18
CA TRP A 355 -8.15 1.42 11.08
C TRP A 355 -7.68 1.29 12.52
N LEU A 356 -7.34 2.41 13.16
CA LEU A 356 -6.88 2.45 14.54
C LEU A 356 -7.97 2.93 15.47
N ASN A 357 -7.91 2.44 16.71
CA ASN A 357 -8.75 2.90 17.82
C ASN A 357 -7.98 3.06 19.13
N ARG A 358 -6.66 2.75 19.14
CA ARG A 358 -5.86 2.76 20.36
C ARG A 358 -4.39 3.00 20.07
N ILE A 359 -3.77 3.85 20.87
CA ILE A 359 -2.31 4.08 20.90
C ILE A 359 -1.84 3.92 22.33
N LYS A 360 -0.75 3.16 22.55
CA LYS A 360 -0.08 3.00 23.83
C LYS A 360 1.32 3.59 23.78
N LEU A 361 1.71 4.21 24.88
CA LEU A 361 3.07 4.67 25.13
C LEU A 361 3.62 3.89 26.31
N LEU A 362 4.76 3.25 26.14
CA LEU A 362 5.46 2.49 27.16
C LEU A 362 6.69 3.28 27.62
N MET A 363 6.78 3.55 28.93
CA MET A 363 7.72 4.49 29.54
C MET A 363 8.30 3.91 30.84
N PRO A 364 9.39 3.13 30.75
CA PRO A 364 9.90 2.36 31.90
C PRO A 364 10.44 3.23 33.06
N GLU A 365 11.06 4.35 32.74
CA GLU A 365 11.78 5.17 33.71
C GLU A 365 11.37 6.64 33.66
N GLY A 366 10.24 6.98 34.23
CA GLY A 366 9.83 8.37 34.33
C GLY A 366 9.15 8.92 33.07
N PRO A 367 7.84 8.78 33.03
CA PRO A 367 7.05 9.24 31.86
C PRO A 367 7.14 10.75 31.69
N PRO A 368 6.96 11.27 30.46
CA PRO A 368 6.87 12.70 30.24
C PRO A 368 5.72 13.28 31.07
N PRO A 369 5.96 14.39 31.79
CA PRO A 369 4.95 14.98 32.67
C PRO A 369 3.76 15.55 31.88
N ALA A 370 3.97 15.91 30.63
CA ALA A 370 2.92 16.34 29.72
C ALA A 370 3.26 15.95 28.27
N TYR A 371 2.26 15.53 27.53
CA TYR A 371 2.40 15.15 26.11
C TYR A 371 1.14 15.48 25.31
N GLN A 372 1.30 15.53 24.00
CA GLN A 372 0.21 15.64 23.03
C GLN A 372 0.37 14.54 21.98
N LEU A 373 -0.71 13.83 21.71
CA LEU A 373 -0.81 12.90 20.59
C LEU A 373 -1.70 13.48 19.50
N ARG A 374 -1.21 13.41 18.28
CA ARG A 374 -1.96 13.78 17.07
C ARG A 374 -1.89 12.63 16.07
N ILE A 375 -2.93 12.48 15.27
CA ILE A 375 -3.02 11.46 14.22
C ILE A 375 -3.45 12.08 12.90
N SER A 376 -3.02 11.50 11.78
CA SER A 376 -3.40 11.94 10.45
C SER A 376 -3.59 10.73 9.52
N ASP A 377 -4.52 10.82 8.61
CA ASP A 377 -4.70 9.88 7.50
C ASP A 377 -3.80 10.20 6.29
N GLY A 378 -3.01 11.28 6.39
CA GLY A 378 -2.15 11.77 5.30
C GLY A 378 -2.84 12.73 4.35
N ALA A 379 -4.06 13.19 4.64
CA ALA A 379 -4.72 14.23 3.85
C ALA A 379 -4.02 15.60 4.02
N PHE A 380 -4.05 16.40 2.96
CA PHE A 380 -3.53 17.77 2.96
C PHE A 380 -4.67 18.77 2.90
N SER A 381 -4.50 19.89 3.58
CA SER A 381 -5.38 21.03 3.49
C SER A 381 -5.22 21.76 2.14
N ALA A 382 -6.12 22.69 1.84
CA ALA A 382 -6.03 23.53 0.64
C ALA A 382 -4.72 24.35 0.56
N ASN A 383 -4.07 24.60 1.70
CA ASN A 383 -2.79 25.31 1.80
C ASN A 383 -1.56 24.39 1.62
N GLY A 384 -1.76 23.08 1.39
CA GLY A 384 -0.67 22.12 1.26
C GLY A 384 -0.09 21.60 2.59
N GLU A 385 -0.71 21.93 3.72
CA GLU A 385 -0.30 21.45 5.03
C GLU A 385 -1.01 20.14 5.37
N GLN A 386 -0.31 19.20 5.99
CA GLN A 386 -0.91 17.94 6.43
C GLN A 386 -1.98 18.20 7.51
N VAL A 387 -3.12 17.52 7.38
CA VAL A 387 -4.23 17.64 8.32
C VAL A 387 -4.02 16.72 9.51
N TRP A 388 -3.97 17.28 10.71
CA TRP A 388 -3.80 16.56 11.96
C TRP A 388 -5.04 16.64 12.85
N THR A 389 -5.41 15.52 13.43
CA THR A 389 -6.43 15.41 14.48
C THR A 389 -5.74 15.25 15.84
N SER A 390 -5.90 16.23 16.73
CA SER A 390 -5.39 16.09 18.10
C SER A 390 -6.27 15.13 18.90
N LEU A 391 -5.63 14.19 19.60
CA LEU A 391 -6.29 13.35 20.61
C LEU A 391 -6.33 14.05 21.98
N GLY A 392 -5.78 15.24 22.06
CA GLY A 392 -5.74 16.09 23.25
C GLY A 392 -4.34 16.17 23.88
N GLU A 393 -4.22 17.14 24.78
CA GLU A 393 -3.05 17.29 25.64
C GLU A 393 -3.30 16.56 26.95
N ARG A 394 -2.30 15.84 27.43
CA ARG A 394 -2.37 15.04 28.66
C ARG A 394 -1.29 15.47 29.64
N GLN A 395 -1.64 15.42 30.90
CA GLN A 395 -0.71 15.57 32.01
C GLN A 395 -0.59 14.22 32.72
N ASN A 396 0.63 13.73 32.86
CA ASN A 396 0.93 12.46 33.54
C ASN A 396 1.54 12.73 34.91
N LEU A 397 0.83 13.47 35.76
CA LEU A 397 1.26 13.85 37.09
C LEU A 397 1.33 12.66 38.06
N SER A 398 0.61 11.57 37.75
CA SER A 398 0.63 10.33 38.53
C SER A 398 1.82 9.43 38.23
N GLY A 399 2.64 9.79 37.27
CA GLY A 399 3.82 9.00 36.88
C GLY A 399 3.47 7.64 36.26
N TYR A 400 2.37 7.53 35.54
CA TYR A 400 2.00 6.28 34.89
C TYR A 400 3.05 5.88 33.84
N GLN A 401 3.56 4.64 33.98
CA GLN A 401 4.55 4.06 33.07
C GLN A 401 3.94 3.49 31.78
N HIS A 402 2.64 3.24 31.80
CA HIS A 402 1.85 2.90 30.62
C HIS A 402 0.72 3.91 30.49
N VAL A 403 0.62 4.53 29.36
CA VAL A 403 -0.53 5.37 29.01
C VAL A 403 -1.19 4.84 27.77
N GLU A 404 -2.49 5.02 27.71
CA GLU A 404 -3.32 4.53 26.60
C GLU A 404 -4.29 5.63 26.19
N GLU A 405 -4.28 5.95 24.91
CA GLU A 405 -5.26 6.82 24.28
C GLU A 405 -6.19 6.00 23.40
N THR A 406 -7.46 5.97 23.75
CA THR A 406 -8.52 5.32 22.97
C THR A 406 -9.36 6.36 22.27
N PHE A 407 -9.77 6.07 21.04
CA PHE A 407 -10.59 6.94 20.23
C PHE A 407 -11.52 6.12 19.31
N SER A 408 -12.48 6.78 18.67
CA SER A 408 -13.34 6.10 17.68
C SER A 408 -12.50 5.59 16.52
N THR A 409 -12.75 4.35 16.09
CA THR A 409 -12.06 3.72 14.94
C THR A 409 -12.06 4.66 13.75
N ARG A 410 -10.87 4.95 13.21
CA ARG A 410 -10.66 5.82 12.05
C ARG A 410 -9.39 5.45 11.30
N GLU A 411 -9.29 5.94 10.07
CA GLU A 411 -8.10 5.79 9.25
C GLU A 411 -6.95 6.64 9.81
N VAL A 412 -5.80 6.01 10.01
CA VAL A 412 -4.57 6.67 10.49
C VAL A 412 -3.39 6.13 9.68
N ARG A 413 -2.56 7.02 9.17
CA ARG A 413 -1.27 6.72 8.57
C ARG A 413 -0.12 7.30 9.39
N TYR A 414 -0.30 8.47 9.98
CA TYR A 414 0.73 9.15 10.74
C TYR A 414 0.31 9.30 12.19
N ILE A 415 1.25 9.03 13.09
CA ILE A 415 1.13 9.27 14.52
C ILE A 415 2.21 10.27 14.90
N GLU A 416 1.83 11.34 15.56
CA GLU A 416 2.75 12.34 16.08
C GLU A 416 2.64 12.43 17.60
N LEU A 417 3.77 12.33 18.26
CA LEU A 417 3.91 12.50 19.70
C LEU A 417 4.80 13.71 19.99
N ARG A 418 4.31 14.63 20.80
CA ARG A 418 5.00 15.80 21.31
C ARG A 418 5.13 15.73 22.81
N ARG A 419 6.35 15.83 23.38
CA ARG A 419 6.55 16.12 24.79
C ARG A 419 6.35 17.61 25.01
N LEU A 420 5.44 17.97 25.90
CA LEU A 420 5.14 19.36 26.20
C LEU A 420 5.98 19.83 27.39
N GLU A 421 6.31 21.15 27.42
CA GLU A 421 6.91 21.77 28.55
C GLU A 421 5.91 21.85 29.72
N PHE A 422 6.37 21.49 30.89
CA PHE A 422 5.57 21.60 32.10
C PHE A 422 6.34 22.39 33.14
N SER A 423 5.73 23.51 33.64
CA SER A 423 6.38 24.42 34.57
C SER A 423 6.89 23.71 35.82
N ASN A 424 8.18 23.87 36.13
CA ASN A 424 8.90 23.40 37.31
C ASN A 424 9.34 21.91 37.34
N THR A 425 9.36 21.19 36.24
CA THR A 425 10.02 19.89 36.19
C THR A 425 11.42 20.03 35.61
N SER A 426 12.39 19.31 36.21
CA SER A 426 13.76 19.22 35.68
C SER A 426 13.72 18.66 34.25
N GLU A 427 14.73 18.98 33.44
CA GLU A 427 14.95 18.42 32.10
C GLU A 427 15.07 16.88 32.11
N GLU A 428 15.25 16.30 33.30
CA GLU A 428 15.34 14.86 33.57
C GLU A 428 13.94 14.24 33.60
N GLY A 429 13.76 13.12 32.93
CA GLY A 429 12.51 12.35 32.85
C GLY A 429 11.87 12.38 31.47
N GLY A 430 10.97 11.46 31.20
CA GLY A 430 10.27 11.33 29.94
C GLY A 430 10.94 10.37 28.97
N GLU A 431 11.46 9.26 29.52
CA GLU A 431 11.97 8.17 28.70
C GLU A 431 10.83 7.38 28.10
N LEU A 432 10.87 7.29 26.78
CA LEU A 432 9.95 6.49 25.96
C LEU A 432 10.70 5.25 25.48
N SER A 433 10.13 4.07 25.66
CA SER A 433 10.65 2.84 25.06
C SER A 433 9.90 2.46 23.80
N GLU A 434 8.56 2.48 23.84
CA GLU A 434 7.76 1.99 22.75
C GLU A 434 6.51 2.85 22.50
N VAL A 435 6.22 3.06 21.22
CA VAL A 435 4.91 3.50 20.73
C VAL A 435 4.23 2.30 20.10
N GLN A 436 3.07 1.93 20.60
CA GLN A 436 2.28 0.82 20.06
C GLN A 436 0.94 1.34 19.57
N ALA A 437 0.50 0.86 18.41
CA ALA A 437 -0.79 1.21 17.83
C ALA A 437 -1.58 -0.06 17.51
N PHE A 438 -2.87 -0.02 17.84
CA PHE A 438 -3.76 -1.15 17.68
C PHE A 438 -5.06 -0.75 16.99
N GLY A 439 -5.60 -1.70 16.25
CA GLY A 439 -6.87 -1.57 15.58
C GLY A 439 -7.35 -2.92 15.07
N GLU A 440 -8.50 -2.93 14.43
CA GLU A 440 -9.09 -4.14 13.87
C GLU A 440 -9.66 -3.85 12.48
N GLY A 441 -9.42 -4.76 11.56
CA GLY A 441 -9.92 -4.66 10.20
C GLY A 441 -8.83 -4.74 9.14
N TYR A 442 -9.26 -4.68 7.89
CA TYR A 442 -8.35 -4.66 6.75
C TYR A 442 -7.59 -3.33 6.67
N VAL A 443 -6.35 -3.36 6.23
CA VAL A 443 -5.61 -2.15 5.85
C VAL A 443 -6.47 -1.38 4.84
N SER A 444 -6.74 -0.08 5.11
CA SER A 444 -7.76 0.65 4.36
C SER A 444 -7.30 1.06 2.95
N GLU A 445 -5.99 1.21 2.76
CA GLU A 445 -5.40 1.51 1.45
C GLU A 445 -4.08 0.77 1.30
N VAL A 446 -3.99 -0.09 0.28
CA VAL A 446 -2.77 -0.78 -0.12
C VAL A 446 -2.40 -0.35 -1.53
N ALA A 447 -1.28 0.36 -1.66
CA ALA A 447 -0.73 0.75 -2.95
C ALA A 447 0.40 -0.21 -3.35
N MET A 448 0.33 -0.73 -4.57
CA MET A 448 1.30 -1.66 -5.14
C MET A 448 1.76 -1.12 -6.48
N VAL A 449 3.07 -1.08 -6.70
CA VAL A 449 3.66 -0.63 -7.97
C VAL A 449 4.45 -1.78 -8.59
N SER A 450 4.17 -2.08 -9.85
CA SER A 450 4.88 -3.13 -10.57
C SER A 450 6.35 -2.77 -10.77
N PRO A 451 7.25 -3.75 -10.88
CA PRO A 451 8.53 -3.55 -11.53
C PRO A 451 8.33 -2.96 -12.93
N PHE A 452 9.41 -2.43 -13.53
CA PHE A 452 9.34 -1.98 -14.90
C PHE A 452 9.07 -3.16 -15.84
N ILE A 453 7.92 -3.14 -16.50
CA ILE A 453 7.55 -4.13 -17.51
C ILE A 453 8.35 -3.82 -18.77
N ARG A 454 9.23 -4.74 -19.16
CA ARG A 454 10.16 -4.60 -20.29
C ARG A 454 9.68 -5.40 -21.48
N LEU A 455 9.45 -4.74 -22.59
CA LEU A 455 9.16 -5.38 -23.86
C LEU A 455 10.43 -5.34 -24.74
N ASN A 456 10.69 -6.41 -25.47
CA ASN A 456 11.90 -6.50 -26.32
C ASN A 456 11.97 -5.43 -27.41
N ARG A 457 10.85 -4.78 -27.70
CA ARG A 457 10.68 -3.68 -28.68
C ARG A 457 9.40 -2.93 -28.35
N PRO A 458 9.24 -1.69 -28.82
CA PRO A 458 8.01 -0.93 -28.64
C PRO A 458 6.78 -1.73 -29.08
N ARG A 459 5.73 -1.69 -28.30
CA ARG A 459 4.45 -2.35 -28.53
C ARG A 459 3.31 -1.34 -28.39
N LEU A 460 2.28 -1.53 -29.18
CA LEU A 460 1.03 -0.80 -29.01
C LEU A 460 0.25 -1.46 -27.89
N PHE A 461 0.24 -0.85 -26.70
CA PHE A 461 -0.62 -1.27 -25.61
C PHE A 461 -2.08 -1.01 -25.96
N THR A 462 -2.95 -1.96 -25.64
CA THR A 462 -4.36 -1.90 -26.05
C THR A 462 -5.30 -1.76 -24.87
N THR A 463 -5.36 -2.72 -23.97
CA THR A 463 -6.27 -2.70 -22.83
C THR A 463 -5.57 -3.15 -21.55
N VAL A 464 -6.11 -2.70 -20.42
CA VAL A 464 -5.76 -3.19 -19.08
C VAL A 464 -6.97 -3.96 -18.54
N GLU A 465 -6.75 -5.21 -18.18
CA GLU A 465 -7.80 -6.10 -17.68
C GLU A 465 -7.42 -6.69 -16.34
N TRP A 466 -8.39 -6.86 -15.46
CA TRP A 466 -8.17 -7.54 -14.18
C TRP A 466 -9.40 -8.33 -13.76
N ASP A 467 -9.16 -9.41 -13.01
CA ASP A 467 -10.16 -10.19 -12.30
C ASP A 467 -10.04 -9.93 -10.80
N ALA A 468 -11.14 -9.51 -10.19
CA ALA A 468 -11.14 -9.11 -8.80
C ALA A 468 -12.51 -9.25 -8.13
N ASP A 469 -12.51 -9.44 -6.82
CA ASP A 469 -13.68 -9.28 -5.97
C ASP A 469 -13.68 -7.87 -5.37
N VAL A 470 -14.75 -7.14 -5.60
CA VAL A 470 -14.89 -5.74 -5.12
C VAL A 470 -16.20 -5.62 -4.34
N PRO A 471 -16.20 -5.96 -3.04
CA PRO A 471 -17.38 -5.83 -2.18
C PRO A 471 -17.86 -4.37 -2.07
N PRO A 472 -19.16 -4.13 -1.77
CA PRO A 472 -19.65 -2.78 -1.52
C PRO A 472 -18.83 -2.05 -0.45
N GLY A 473 -18.49 -0.79 -0.69
CA GLY A 473 -17.63 0.01 0.19
C GLY A 473 -16.13 -0.14 -0.10
N THR A 474 -15.75 -0.97 -1.08
CA THR A 474 -14.36 -1.12 -1.53
C THR A 474 -14.22 -0.73 -3.00
N ARG A 475 -12.98 -0.46 -3.44
CA ARG A 475 -12.68 -0.20 -4.85
C ARG A 475 -11.24 -0.60 -5.17
N ILE A 476 -11.02 -0.82 -6.46
CA ILE A 476 -9.68 -1.01 -7.04
C ILE A 476 -9.42 0.16 -7.96
N GLU A 477 -8.28 0.80 -7.76
CA GLU A 477 -7.80 1.87 -8.62
C GLU A 477 -6.57 1.35 -9.37
N VAL A 478 -6.62 1.39 -10.69
CA VAL A 478 -5.49 1.00 -11.54
C VAL A 478 -5.04 2.22 -12.32
N ARG A 479 -3.72 2.43 -12.40
CA ARG A 479 -3.08 3.47 -13.19
C ARG A 479 -1.91 2.88 -13.94
N THR A 480 -1.55 3.49 -15.06
CA THR A 480 -0.40 3.10 -15.85
C THR A 480 0.49 4.29 -16.15
N ARG A 481 1.75 4.02 -16.44
CA ARG A 481 2.66 4.95 -17.10
C ARG A 481 3.56 4.18 -18.06
N SER A 482 4.15 4.86 -19.03
CA SER A 482 4.96 4.23 -20.05
C SER A 482 6.11 5.12 -20.50
N GLY A 483 7.19 4.53 -21.01
CA GLY A 483 8.38 5.21 -21.47
C GLY A 483 9.27 4.36 -22.37
N GLU A 484 10.39 4.92 -22.80
CA GLU A 484 11.37 4.26 -23.66
C GLU A 484 12.73 4.05 -22.97
N GLN A 485 13.00 4.73 -21.85
CA GLN A 485 14.29 4.69 -21.16
C GLN A 485 14.13 4.46 -19.68
N ILE A 486 15.00 3.66 -19.11
CA ILE A 486 15.15 3.47 -17.66
C ILE A 486 16.51 4.01 -17.29
N GLU A 487 16.56 4.83 -16.25
CA GLU A 487 17.80 5.33 -15.66
C GLU A 487 18.24 4.39 -14.54
N GLU A 488 19.51 4.01 -14.56
CA GLU A 488 20.14 3.22 -13.51
C GLU A 488 20.97 4.14 -12.61
N ILE A 489 20.60 4.24 -11.35
CA ILE A 489 21.27 5.06 -10.35
C ILE A 489 22.06 4.15 -9.41
N PRO A 490 23.38 4.19 -9.42
CA PRO A 490 24.19 3.37 -8.51
C PRO A 490 24.26 4.02 -7.12
N HIS A 491 23.94 3.26 -6.09
CA HIS A 491 24.10 3.60 -4.69
C HIS A 491 25.27 2.85 -4.08
N TYR A 492 26.10 3.56 -3.34
CA TYR A 492 27.32 3.05 -2.74
C TYR A 492 27.21 3.07 -1.22
N PHE A 493 27.53 1.96 -0.57
CA PHE A 493 27.37 1.82 0.86
C PHE A 493 28.71 1.56 1.55
N ALA A 494 28.87 2.09 2.76
CA ALA A 494 29.96 1.70 3.66
C ALA A 494 29.67 0.31 4.25
N THR A 495 30.69 -0.31 4.86
CA THR A 495 30.52 -1.59 5.58
C THR A 495 29.56 -1.53 6.76
N THR A 496 29.19 -0.33 7.19
CA THR A 496 28.19 -0.04 8.23
C THR A 496 26.76 0.07 7.69
N GLY A 497 26.56 -0.10 6.37
CA GLY A 497 25.27 0.08 5.70
C GLY A 497 24.91 1.54 5.39
N ARG A 498 25.73 2.52 5.78
CA ARG A 498 25.50 3.93 5.46
C ARG A 498 25.84 4.21 4.00
N GLU A 499 24.96 4.93 3.30
CA GLU A 499 25.26 5.42 1.96
C GLU A 499 26.38 6.44 1.97
N ILE A 500 27.31 6.30 1.02
CA ILE A 500 28.50 7.14 0.86
C ILE A 500 28.69 7.51 -0.61
N SER A 501 29.51 8.52 -0.88
CA SER A 501 29.83 8.85 -2.25
C SER A 501 30.69 7.75 -2.92
N ARG A 502 30.64 7.69 -4.25
CA ARG A 502 31.46 6.78 -5.05
C ARG A 502 32.93 6.87 -4.69
N GLU A 503 33.46 8.10 -4.50
CA GLU A 503 34.85 8.35 -4.18
C GLU A 503 35.24 7.72 -2.84
N LEU A 504 34.40 7.84 -1.82
CA LEU A 504 34.62 7.21 -0.51
C LEU A 504 34.54 5.68 -0.59
N TRP A 505 33.63 5.15 -1.41
CA TRP A 505 33.48 3.72 -1.62
C TRP A 505 34.73 3.14 -2.33
N GLU A 506 35.26 3.82 -3.34
CA GLU A 506 36.49 3.43 -4.04
C GLU A 506 37.75 3.44 -3.15
N LEU A 507 37.74 4.20 -2.04
CA LEU A 507 38.82 4.20 -1.02
C LEU A 507 38.77 2.97 -0.10
N LEU A 508 37.64 2.24 -0.03
CA LEU A 508 37.57 1.02 0.76
C LEU A 508 38.43 -0.09 0.12
N PRO A 509 39.07 -0.93 0.94
CA PRO A 509 39.76 -2.13 0.42
C PRO A 509 38.80 -2.99 -0.39
N GLU A 510 39.23 -3.49 -1.54
CA GLU A 510 38.38 -4.23 -2.48
C GLU A 510 37.66 -5.41 -1.81
N SER A 511 38.32 -6.11 -0.87
CA SER A 511 37.74 -7.22 -0.08
C SER A 511 36.69 -6.79 0.95
N ARG A 512 36.49 -5.50 1.19
CA ARG A 512 35.53 -4.92 2.14
C ARG A 512 34.51 -4.00 1.47
N ARG A 513 34.55 -3.88 0.15
CA ARG A 513 33.57 -3.07 -0.58
C ARG A 513 32.24 -3.79 -0.61
N PRO A 514 31.16 -3.24 -0.06
CA PRO A 514 29.83 -3.77 -0.30
C PRO A 514 29.47 -3.72 -1.78
N PRO A 515 28.60 -4.59 -2.27
CA PRO A 515 28.12 -4.52 -3.65
C PRO A 515 27.43 -3.18 -3.92
N VAL A 516 27.55 -2.70 -5.14
CA VAL A 516 26.83 -1.50 -5.61
C VAL A 516 25.38 -1.90 -5.79
N VAL A 517 24.46 -1.15 -5.19
CA VAL A 517 23.01 -1.32 -5.38
C VAL A 517 22.58 -0.42 -6.53
N ILE A 518 21.94 -0.97 -7.54
CA ILE A 518 21.42 -0.22 -8.67
C ILE A 518 19.93 0.03 -8.44
N GLU A 519 19.56 1.29 -8.32
CA GLU A 519 18.16 1.73 -8.35
C GLU A 519 17.76 2.05 -9.78
N GLU A 520 16.65 1.46 -10.23
CA GLU A 520 16.07 1.78 -11.53
C GLU A 520 15.01 2.87 -11.38
N ARG A 521 15.11 3.90 -12.19
CA ARG A 521 14.12 4.99 -12.24
C ARG A 521 13.55 5.17 -13.63
N ALA A 522 12.32 5.68 -13.67
CA ALA A 522 11.73 6.15 -14.92
C ALA A 522 12.57 7.30 -15.49
N GLY A 523 12.98 7.16 -16.76
CA GLY A 523 13.73 8.19 -17.48
C GLY A 523 12.87 9.43 -17.80
N PRO A 524 13.46 10.49 -18.37
CA PRO A 524 12.79 11.77 -18.61
C PRO A 524 11.68 11.70 -19.67
N ASP A 525 11.65 10.66 -20.48
CA ASP A 525 10.65 10.40 -21.53
C ASP A 525 9.41 9.67 -21.03
N TRP A 526 9.36 9.30 -19.75
CA TRP A 526 8.21 8.65 -19.16
C TRP A 526 7.04 9.62 -18.98
N SER A 527 5.84 9.10 -19.25
CA SER A 527 4.62 9.83 -18.91
C SER A 527 4.41 9.91 -17.39
N ASN A 528 3.62 10.89 -16.97
CA ASN A 528 3.00 10.85 -15.65
C ASN A 528 2.07 9.63 -15.55
N TRP A 529 1.68 9.26 -14.33
CA TRP A 529 0.63 8.29 -14.10
C TRP A 529 -0.67 8.73 -14.80
N SER A 530 -1.33 7.79 -15.45
CA SER A 530 -2.62 8.03 -16.09
C SER A 530 -3.70 8.41 -15.07
N GLU A 531 -4.84 8.87 -15.52
CA GLU A 531 -6.05 8.84 -14.74
C GLU A 531 -6.41 7.40 -14.35
N ILE A 532 -7.20 7.25 -13.28
CA ILE A 532 -7.68 5.95 -12.82
C ILE A 532 -8.52 5.29 -13.92
N TYR A 533 -8.32 3.99 -14.11
CA TYR A 533 -9.18 3.19 -14.96
C TYR A 533 -10.52 2.96 -14.29
N GLU A 534 -11.60 3.28 -14.97
CA GLU A 534 -12.96 3.18 -14.44
C GLU A 534 -13.44 1.74 -14.31
N GLY A 535 -12.81 0.79 -15.02
CA GLY A 535 -13.13 -0.63 -14.99
C GLY A 535 -12.12 -1.48 -15.76
N SER A 536 -12.25 -2.79 -15.64
CA SER A 536 -11.45 -3.77 -16.38
C SER A 536 -11.82 -3.75 -17.88
N GLY A 537 -10.83 -3.90 -18.75
CA GLY A 537 -11.02 -3.94 -20.21
C GLY A 537 -11.02 -2.58 -20.90
N ILE A 538 -10.70 -1.50 -20.18
CA ILE A 538 -10.60 -0.16 -20.76
C ILE A 538 -9.28 -0.01 -21.55
N ASP A 539 -9.32 0.79 -22.59
CA ASP A 539 -8.18 1.11 -23.43
C ASP A 539 -7.04 1.75 -22.63
N PHE A 540 -5.81 1.41 -23.00
CA PHE A 540 -4.60 1.89 -22.33
C PHE A 540 -4.51 3.43 -22.38
N LYS A 541 -4.46 4.06 -21.21
CA LYS A 541 -4.55 5.53 -21.08
C LYS A 541 -3.20 6.25 -21.19
N SER A 542 -2.08 5.55 -21.10
CA SER A 542 -0.75 6.15 -21.20
C SER A 542 -0.25 6.18 -22.65
N PRO A 543 0.80 6.95 -22.98
CA PRO A 543 1.36 6.98 -24.33
C PRO A 543 1.74 5.59 -24.84
N SER A 544 1.42 5.31 -26.11
CA SER A 544 1.66 4.03 -26.79
C SER A 544 1.84 4.28 -28.30
N PRO A 545 2.76 3.60 -29.03
CA PRO A 545 3.58 2.47 -28.56
C PRO A 545 4.75 2.87 -27.65
N ARG A 546 5.20 1.96 -26.77
CA ARG A 546 6.37 2.13 -25.91
C ARG A 546 7.06 0.79 -25.63
N GLY A 547 8.35 0.85 -25.28
CA GLY A 547 9.16 -0.31 -24.89
C GLY A 547 8.97 -0.72 -23.43
N TYR A 548 8.50 0.21 -22.60
CA TYR A 548 8.32 -0.01 -21.15
C TYR A 548 6.97 0.47 -20.68
N ALA A 549 6.45 -0.22 -19.66
CA ALA A 549 5.26 0.18 -18.90
C ALA A 549 5.46 -0.07 -17.42
N GLN A 550 4.67 0.61 -16.61
CA GLN A 550 4.55 0.35 -15.18
C GLN A 550 3.10 0.51 -14.77
N ILE A 551 2.65 -0.30 -13.81
CA ILE A 551 1.27 -0.33 -13.35
C ILE A 551 1.25 -0.08 -11.84
N GLU A 552 0.37 0.80 -11.41
CA GLU A 552 0.01 1.00 -10.00
C GLU A 552 -1.38 0.41 -9.78
N VAL A 553 -1.51 -0.40 -8.73
CA VAL A 553 -2.79 -0.92 -8.24
C VAL A 553 -2.99 -0.47 -6.81
N ARG A 554 -4.15 0.11 -6.52
CA ARG A 554 -4.55 0.46 -5.15
C ARG A 554 -5.80 -0.29 -4.79
N LEU A 555 -5.73 -1.02 -3.69
CA LEU A 555 -6.88 -1.65 -3.05
C LEU A 555 -7.34 -0.72 -1.94
N VAL A 556 -8.57 -0.20 -2.03
CA VAL A 556 -9.09 0.80 -1.09
C VAL A 556 -10.37 0.32 -0.45
N SER A 557 -10.47 0.44 0.87
CA SER A 557 -11.68 0.16 1.64
C SER A 557 -12.10 1.36 2.48
N ARG A 558 -13.39 1.61 2.53
CA ARG A 558 -14.02 2.59 3.42
C ARG A 558 -14.64 1.96 4.66
N GLU A 559 -14.56 0.64 4.78
CA GLU A 559 -15.12 -0.14 5.87
C GLU A 559 -14.06 -1.12 6.41
N PRO A 560 -13.82 -1.16 7.73
CA PRO A 560 -12.74 -1.98 8.29
C PRO A 560 -12.88 -3.48 8.04
N LEU A 561 -14.11 -3.99 7.89
CA LEU A 561 -14.38 -5.43 7.76
C LEU A 561 -14.55 -5.92 6.31
N ARG A 562 -14.23 -5.08 5.32
CA ARG A 562 -14.32 -5.43 3.91
C ARG A 562 -13.07 -5.02 3.17
N ALA A 563 -12.63 -5.84 2.24
CA ALA A 563 -11.49 -5.55 1.37
C ALA A 563 -11.77 -5.96 -0.07
N ALA A 564 -11.19 -5.23 -1.01
CA ALA A 564 -11.10 -5.68 -2.39
C ALA A 564 -9.97 -6.70 -2.51
N ARG A 565 -10.14 -7.69 -3.40
CA ARG A 565 -9.17 -8.74 -3.67
C ARG A 565 -8.96 -8.87 -5.16
N ILE A 566 -7.70 -8.79 -5.60
CA ILE A 566 -7.32 -8.93 -7.01
C ILE A 566 -6.67 -10.30 -7.25
N ARG A 567 -7.17 -11.05 -8.26
CA ARG A 567 -6.65 -12.38 -8.62
C ARG A 567 -5.66 -12.33 -9.76
N SER A 568 -5.94 -11.49 -10.75
CA SER A 568 -5.06 -11.36 -11.90
C SER A 568 -5.14 -9.97 -12.51
N LEU A 569 -4.06 -9.58 -13.18
CA LEU A 569 -3.99 -8.36 -13.97
C LEU A 569 -3.30 -8.68 -15.29
N GLN A 570 -3.80 -8.10 -16.36
CA GLN A 570 -3.28 -8.28 -17.71
C GLN A 570 -3.13 -6.93 -18.41
N LEU A 571 -2.00 -6.76 -19.09
CA LEU A 571 -1.76 -5.63 -19.98
C LEU A 571 -1.63 -6.19 -21.41
N ASN A 572 -2.62 -5.95 -22.22
CA ASN A 572 -2.67 -6.42 -23.58
C ASN A 572 -1.89 -5.49 -24.53
N PHE A 573 -1.24 -6.07 -25.52
CA PHE A 573 -0.49 -5.30 -26.53
C PHE A 573 -0.46 -6.00 -27.89
N GLU A 574 -0.20 -5.21 -28.92
CA GLU A 574 -0.05 -5.67 -30.30
C GLU A 574 1.22 -5.07 -30.95
N PRO A 575 1.65 -5.60 -32.11
CA PRO A 575 2.64 -4.90 -32.93
C PRO A 575 2.12 -3.51 -33.29
N PRO A 576 2.95 -2.45 -33.20
CA PRO A 576 2.54 -1.10 -33.56
C PRO A 576 2.29 -0.99 -35.06
N LEU A 577 1.46 -0.03 -35.50
CA LEU A 577 1.20 0.22 -36.90
C LEU A 577 2.46 0.61 -37.66
N VAL A 578 3.27 1.45 -37.04
CA VAL A 578 4.63 1.83 -37.43
C VAL A 578 5.54 1.73 -36.25
N ASP A 579 6.82 1.48 -36.41
CA ASP A 579 7.76 1.25 -35.34
C ASP A 579 7.87 2.46 -34.42
N ASN A 580 7.95 3.65 -35.03
CA ASN A 580 7.90 4.93 -34.34
C ASN A 580 7.23 5.97 -35.24
N VAL A 581 6.60 6.98 -34.63
CA VAL A 581 6.05 8.11 -35.36
C VAL A 581 6.19 9.39 -34.56
N MET A 582 6.91 10.35 -35.11
CA MET A 582 7.12 11.65 -34.51
C MET A 582 6.38 12.73 -35.25
N GLY A 583 5.97 13.76 -34.55
CA GLY A 583 5.32 14.91 -35.12
C GLY A 583 5.74 16.22 -34.45
N GLU A 584 5.74 17.28 -35.22
CA GLU A 584 5.97 18.63 -34.74
C GLU A 584 5.13 19.64 -35.50
N ILE A 585 4.69 20.68 -34.78
CA ILE A 585 3.82 21.72 -35.35
C ILE A 585 4.55 23.07 -35.39
N TRP A 586 4.20 23.90 -36.37
CA TRP A 586 4.73 25.25 -36.49
C TRP A 586 3.64 26.21 -37.02
N PRO A 587 3.55 27.48 -36.56
CA PRO A 587 4.31 28.09 -35.43
C PRO A 587 3.82 27.62 -34.07
N ILE A 588 4.68 27.69 -33.03
CA ILE A 588 4.35 27.33 -31.64
C ILE A 588 4.25 28.52 -30.69
N TRP A 589 4.69 29.70 -31.10
CA TRP A 589 4.71 30.94 -30.36
C TRP A 589 4.08 32.09 -31.13
N GLU A 590 3.76 33.19 -30.45
CA GLU A 590 3.19 34.39 -31.08
C GLU A 590 1.88 34.11 -31.83
N VAL A 591 1.05 33.30 -31.23
CA VAL A 591 -0.26 32.95 -31.79
C VAL A 591 -1.33 33.72 -31.03
N GLU A 592 -2.05 34.60 -31.77
CA GLU A 592 -3.13 35.41 -31.20
C GLU A 592 -4.39 34.56 -30.96
N PRO A 593 -4.95 34.56 -29.76
CA PRO A 593 -6.13 33.76 -29.46
C PRO A 593 -7.38 34.23 -30.19
N GLY A 594 -8.18 33.28 -30.72
CA GLY A 594 -9.42 33.55 -31.44
C GLY A 594 -9.24 34.04 -32.87
N VAL A 595 -8.00 34.27 -33.32
CA VAL A 595 -7.68 34.67 -34.69
C VAL A 595 -7.29 33.44 -35.49
N GLU A 596 -7.85 33.36 -36.72
CA GLU A 596 -7.52 32.27 -37.64
C GLU A 596 -6.05 32.36 -38.03
N ARG A 597 -5.34 31.24 -37.88
CA ARG A 597 -3.91 31.13 -38.16
C ARG A 597 -3.63 29.89 -39.02
N GLU A 598 -2.67 29.99 -39.93
CA GLU A 598 -2.13 28.83 -40.63
C GLU A 598 -1.07 28.12 -39.78
N PHE A 599 -1.23 26.79 -39.66
CA PHE A 599 -0.28 25.88 -39.00
C PHE A 599 0.22 24.85 -39.99
N THR A 600 1.43 24.36 -39.76
CA THR A 600 1.99 23.23 -40.49
C THR A 600 2.36 22.14 -39.49
N LEU A 601 1.77 20.96 -39.63
CA LEU A 601 2.12 19.77 -38.90
C LEU A 601 2.99 18.87 -39.76
N TYR A 602 4.15 18.48 -39.26
CA TYR A 602 5.02 17.49 -39.87
C TYR A 602 4.84 16.18 -39.15
N VAL A 603 4.64 15.06 -39.89
CA VAL A 603 4.52 13.71 -39.33
C VAL A 603 5.52 12.81 -40.02
N ARG A 604 6.40 12.17 -39.26
CA ARG A 604 7.44 11.25 -39.73
C ARG A 604 7.22 9.85 -39.17
N PRO A 605 6.59 8.92 -39.91
CA PRO A 605 6.52 7.52 -39.54
C PRO A 605 7.84 6.82 -39.86
N GLN A 606 8.26 5.92 -39.00
CA GLN A 606 9.39 5.01 -39.19
C GLN A 606 8.87 3.58 -39.22
N PHE A 607 9.27 2.80 -40.22
CA PHE A 607 8.77 1.44 -40.39
C PHE A 607 9.85 0.41 -40.11
N ALA A 608 9.49 -0.64 -39.35
CA ALA A 608 10.25 -1.85 -39.24
C ALA A 608 9.62 -2.98 -40.05
N LEU A 609 10.40 -4.02 -40.36
CA LEU A 609 9.89 -5.18 -41.09
C LEU A 609 8.74 -5.85 -40.30
N GLY A 610 7.59 -5.98 -40.96
CA GLY A 610 6.40 -6.60 -40.40
C GLY A 610 5.42 -5.64 -39.73
N ASN A 611 5.66 -4.32 -39.73
CA ASN A 611 4.63 -3.35 -39.34
C ASN A 611 3.42 -3.46 -40.25
N PRO A 612 2.18 -3.45 -39.73
CA PRO A 612 0.97 -3.51 -40.55
C PRO A 612 0.68 -2.23 -41.30
N GLY A 613 1.32 -1.11 -40.93
CA GLY A 613 1.09 0.20 -41.55
C GLY A 613 -0.24 0.82 -41.16
N PHE A 614 -0.53 1.98 -41.74
CA PHE A 614 -1.77 2.76 -41.52
C PHE A 614 -2.43 3.17 -42.81
N ASP A 615 -3.71 3.43 -42.80
CA ASP A 615 -4.50 3.96 -43.91
C ASP A 615 -5.42 5.12 -43.51
N LEU A 616 -5.40 5.51 -42.21
CA LEU A 616 -6.05 6.70 -41.68
C LEU A 616 -5.04 7.54 -40.88
N LEU A 617 -5.10 8.86 -41.06
CA LEU A 617 -4.41 9.84 -40.24
C LEU A 617 -5.46 10.84 -39.74
N ARG A 618 -5.66 10.88 -38.44
CA ARG A 618 -6.58 11.79 -37.76
C ARG A 618 -5.79 12.94 -37.14
N LEU A 619 -6.26 14.17 -37.38
CA LEU A 619 -5.74 15.38 -36.73
C LEU A 619 -6.84 16.03 -35.90
N ARG A 620 -6.54 16.35 -34.65
CA ARG A 620 -7.50 16.96 -33.73
C ARG A 620 -6.81 18.03 -32.88
N SER A 621 -7.58 19.05 -32.48
CA SER A 621 -7.19 20.06 -31.50
C SER A 621 -7.76 19.73 -30.10
N SER A 622 -7.11 20.19 -29.04
CA SER A 622 -7.68 20.17 -27.67
C SER A 622 -8.88 21.12 -27.49
N SER A 623 -9.13 22.02 -28.43
CA SER A 623 -10.32 22.89 -28.51
C SER A 623 -11.32 22.33 -29.53
N ASP A 624 -12.62 22.63 -29.33
CA ASP A 624 -13.72 22.18 -30.23
C ASP A 624 -13.87 23.15 -31.42
N VAL A 625 -12.78 23.28 -32.18
CA VAL A 625 -12.69 24.22 -33.30
C VAL A 625 -12.37 23.47 -34.57
N PRO A 626 -13.10 23.74 -35.66
CA PRO A 626 -12.84 23.08 -36.92
C PRO A 626 -11.43 23.34 -37.45
N ILE A 627 -10.83 22.31 -38.03
CA ILE A 627 -9.55 22.37 -38.73
C ILE A 627 -9.85 22.42 -40.26
N GLU A 628 -9.45 23.49 -40.91
CA GLU A 628 -9.60 23.62 -42.37
C GLU A 628 -8.27 23.27 -43.04
N LEU A 629 -8.26 22.18 -43.84
CA LEU A 629 -7.06 21.75 -44.54
C LEU A 629 -6.76 22.69 -45.73
N ILE A 630 -5.48 23.01 -45.92
CA ILE A 630 -4.96 23.77 -47.06
C ILE A 630 -4.26 22.82 -48.01
N SER A 631 -3.39 21.95 -47.53
CA SER A 631 -2.69 20.98 -48.36
C SER A 631 -2.04 19.87 -47.54
N VAL A 632 -1.93 18.69 -48.12
CA VAL A 632 -1.12 17.59 -47.59
C VAL A 632 -0.11 17.15 -48.64
N ARG A 633 1.18 17.16 -48.26
CA ARG A 633 2.27 16.72 -49.16
C ARG A 633 3.13 15.69 -48.48
N SER A 634 3.77 14.83 -49.27
CA SER A 634 4.79 13.91 -48.74
C SER A 634 6.10 14.03 -49.51
N GLY A 635 7.22 13.90 -48.79
CA GLY A 635 8.53 13.96 -49.44
C GLY A 635 9.65 13.89 -48.37
N THR A 636 10.89 13.97 -48.87
CA THR A 636 12.03 14.18 -47.96
C THR A 636 12.12 15.65 -47.56
N ASP A 637 12.77 15.97 -46.44
CA ASP A 637 12.96 17.35 -45.97
C ASP A 637 13.55 18.24 -47.08
N ALA A 638 14.53 17.71 -47.82
CA ALA A 638 15.18 18.47 -48.90
C ALA A 638 14.20 18.83 -50.04
N VAL A 639 13.31 17.91 -50.34
CA VAL A 639 12.32 18.11 -51.42
C VAL A 639 11.22 19.07 -50.96
N LEU A 640 10.70 18.90 -49.75
CA LEU A 640 9.69 19.78 -49.16
C LEU A 640 10.20 21.22 -48.99
N ARG A 641 11.47 21.40 -48.64
CA ARG A 641 12.13 22.72 -48.50
C ARG A 641 12.11 23.50 -49.80
N LEU A 642 12.22 22.83 -50.95
CA LEU A 642 12.16 23.42 -52.29
C LEU A 642 10.73 23.62 -52.80
N GLY A 643 9.73 23.40 -51.96
CA GLY A 643 8.31 23.46 -52.34
C GLY A 643 7.83 22.29 -53.16
N GLY A 644 8.66 21.24 -53.34
CA GLY A 644 8.32 20.01 -54.07
C GLY A 644 7.61 18.98 -53.14
N GLY A 645 7.61 17.73 -53.60
CA GLY A 645 6.95 16.61 -52.94
C GLY A 645 5.68 16.18 -53.67
N GLN A 646 5.21 14.99 -53.31
CA GLN A 646 3.96 14.48 -53.83
C GLN A 646 2.78 15.15 -53.12
N THR A 647 1.93 15.88 -53.86
CA THR A 647 0.66 16.38 -53.31
C THR A 647 -0.29 15.21 -53.13
N LEU A 648 -0.72 15.03 -51.86
CA LEU A 648 -1.65 13.97 -51.49
C LEU A 648 -3.07 14.52 -51.34
N TRP A 649 -3.22 15.73 -50.84
CA TRP A 649 -4.49 16.42 -50.76
C TRP A 649 -4.32 17.90 -51.20
N PRO A 650 -5.25 18.44 -52.01
CA PRO A 650 -6.37 17.74 -52.65
C PRO A 650 -5.91 16.75 -53.72
N GLY A 651 -6.62 15.63 -53.88
CA GLY A 651 -6.51 14.75 -55.03
C GLY A 651 -6.34 13.26 -54.75
N VAL A 652 -5.41 12.85 -53.93
CA VAL A 652 -5.14 11.41 -53.62
C VAL A 652 -5.87 10.94 -52.39
N LEU A 653 -5.87 11.76 -51.35
CA LEU A 653 -6.54 11.45 -50.09
C LEU A 653 -7.98 11.94 -50.09
N GLU A 654 -8.82 11.24 -49.38
CA GLU A 654 -10.16 11.69 -49.01
C GLU A 654 -10.09 12.25 -47.59
N ASP A 655 -10.78 13.38 -47.37
CA ASP A 655 -10.90 13.99 -46.04
C ASP A 655 -12.33 13.95 -45.53
N ALA A 656 -12.49 13.79 -44.24
CA ALA A 656 -13.75 13.92 -43.55
C ALA A 656 -13.56 14.80 -42.29
N LEU A 657 -14.42 15.82 -42.17
CA LEU A 657 -14.53 16.62 -40.95
C LEU A 657 -15.56 15.95 -40.05
N GLU A 658 -15.13 15.57 -38.83
CA GLU A 658 -16.01 14.94 -37.83
C GLU A 658 -16.73 15.99 -36.98
N GLU A 659 -17.78 15.57 -36.25
CA GLU A 659 -18.59 16.45 -35.40
C GLU A 659 -17.76 17.10 -34.27
N ASP A 660 -16.66 16.48 -33.87
CA ASP A 660 -15.72 16.96 -32.84
C ASP A 660 -14.67 17.94 -33.39
N GLY A 661 -14.80 18.38 -34.63
CA GLY A 661 -13.85 19.27 -35.29
C GLY A 661 -12.56 18.61 -35.79
N SER A 662 -12.40 17.30 -35.62
CA SER A 662 -11.23 16.56 -36.09
C SER A 662 -11.32 16.31 -37.60
N VAL A 663 -10.14 16.24 -38.27
CA VAL A 663 -10.01 15.89 -39.68
C VAL A 663 -9.41 14.52 -39.84
N VAL A 664 -10.06 13.65 -40.56
CA VAL A 664 -9.59 12.30 -40.88
C VAL A 664 -9.18 12.25 -42.34
N LEU A 665 -7.94 11.91 -42.60
CA LEU A 665 -7.36 11.70 -43.94
C LEU A 665 -7.31 10.21 -44.24
N SER A 666 -7.99 9.78 -45.29
CA SER A 666 -8.06 8.38 -45.71
C SER A 666 -7.12 8.15 -46.92
N PHE A 667 -6.23 7.19 -46.76
CA PHE A 667 -5.31 6.75 -47.81
C PHE A 667 -5.97 5.64 -48.65
N PRO A 668 -5.89 5.68 -49.97
CA PRO A 668 -6.51 4.66 -50.81
C PRO A 668 -5.87 3.26 -50.69
N ARG A 669 -4.66 3.21 -50.12
CA ARG A 669 -3.93 1.97 -49.79
C ARG A 669 -3.14 2.18 -48.52
N PRO A 670 -2.97 1.13 -47.71
CA PRO A 670 -2.14 1.23 -46.51
C PRO A 670 -0.70 1.68 -46.83
N VAL A 671 -0.19 2.59 -46.01
CA VAL A 671 1.21 3.02 -46.02
C VAL A 671 2.01 1.98 -45.24
N LEU A 672 2.82 1.20 -45.96
CA LEU A 672 3.57 0.06 -45.40
C LEU A 672 5.07 0.32 -45.25
N GLY A 673 5.55 1.49 -45.70
CA GLY A 673 6.96 1.85 -45.70
C GLY A 673 7.19 3.23 -46.34
N GLY A 674 8.43 3.69 -46.25
CA GLY A 674 8.87 4.99 -46.75
C GLY A 674 9.60 5.80 -45.69
N ASN A 675 10.52 6.67 -46.12
CA ASN A 675 11.27 7.57 -45.20
C ASN A 675 10.81 9.02 -45.39
N GLY A 676 9.59 9.23 -45.93
CA GLY A 676 9.01 10.53 -46.16
C GLY A 676 8.41 11.16 -44.93
N VAL A 677 8.42 12.48 -44.92
CA VAL A 677 7.67 13.30 -43.99
C VAL A 677 6.34 13.67 -44.64
N TYR A 678 5.27 13.62 -43.85
CA TYR A 678 3.97 14.18 -44.25
C TYR A 678 3.89 15.61 -43.73
N GLU A 679 3.70 16.57 -44.64
CA GLU A 679 3.47 17.98 -44.33
C GLU A 679 1.98 18.27 -44.45
N LEU A 680 1.31 18.61 -43.39
CA LEU A 680 -0.09 18.98 -43.32
C LEU A 680 -0.19 20.47 -43.01
N LYS A 681 -0.68 21.24 -43.99
CA LYS A 681 -1.00 22.66 -43.77
C LYS A 681 -2.48 22.84 -43.60
N PHE A 682 -2.84 23.59 -42.55
CA PHE A 682 -4.23 23.82 -42.20
C PHE A 682 -4.40 25.17 -41.50
N LYS A 683 -5.63 25.63 -41.40
CA LYS A 683 -6.04 26.81 -40.65
C LYS A 683 -6.94 26.40 -39.52
N THR A 684 -6.78 27.06 -38.38
CA THR A 684 -7.68 26.92 -37.23
C THR A 684 -7.48 28.10 -36.30
N LYS A 685 -8.31 28.18 -35.27
CA LYS A 685 -8.18 29.15 -34.15
C LYS A 685 -7.76 28.43 -32.89
N VAL A 686 -7.04 29.11 -32.00
CA VAL A 686 -6.69 28.63 -30.69
C VAL A 686 -7.36 29.46 -29.60
N PHE A 687 -7.87 28.84 -28.52
CA PHE A 687 -8.62 29.49 -27.45
C PHE A 687 -8.07 29.20 -26.07
N LEU A 688 -7.06 28.32 -26.00
CA LEU A 688 -6.37 27.93 -24.76
C LEU A 688 -4.98 28.58 -24.71
N GLN A 689 -4.45 28.80 -23.54
CA GLN A 689 -3.05 29.23 -23.36
C GLN A 689 -2.09 28.21 -23.97
N SER A 690 -2.43 26.94 -23.82
CA SER A 690 -1.68 25.81 -24.36
C SER A 690 -2.64 24.91 -25.14
N THR A 691 -2.59 24.95 -26.48
CA THR A 691 -3.42 24.10 -27.35
C THR A 691 -2.59 22.92 -27.83
N VAL A 692 -3.03 21.72 -27.48
CA VAL A 692 -2.42 20.47 -27.95
C VAL A 692 -3.07 20.04 -29.23
N PHE A 693 -2.25 19.82 -30.29
CA PHE A 693 -2.67 19.17 -31.51
C PHE A 693 -2.28 17.70 -31.46
N SER A 694 -3.26 16.81 -31.48
CA SER A 694 -3.00 15.37 -31.50
C SER A 694 -3.16 14.84 -32.92
N ALA A 695 -2.19 14.04 -33.35
CA ALA A 695 -2.28 13.28 -34.59
C ALA A 695 -2.26 11.78 -34.26
N GLU A 696 -3.09 11.02 -34.93
CA GLU A 696 -3.29 9.59 -34.68
C GLU A 696 -3.27 8.84 -36.00
N LEU A 697 -2.57 7.69 -35.99
CA LEU A 697 -2.57 6.75 -37.10
C LEU A 697 -3.52 5.61 -36.78
N GLU A 698 -4.34 5.24 -37.76
CA GLU A 698 -5.29 4.14 -37.59
C GLU A 698 -5.24 3.24 -38.83
N ARG A 699 -5.87 2.09 -38.75
CA ARG A 699 -6.07 1.18 -39.86
C ARG A 699 -7.53 0.74 -39.94
N GLN A 700 -8.21 1.00 -41.08
CA GLN A 700 -9.63 0.66 -41.26
C GLN A 700 -9.94 -0.81 -41.01
N THR A 701 -9.02 -1.73 -41.32
CA THR A 701 -9.17 -3.15 -41.08
C THR A 701 -8.99 -3.57 -39.62
N ARG A 702 -8.63 -2.62 -38.71
CA ARG A 702 -8.43 -2.82 -37.29
C ARG A 702 -9.01 -1.65 -36.51
N PRO A 703 -10.34 -1.45 -36.54
CA PRO A 703 -10.99 -0.33 -35.90
C PRO A 703 -10.70 -0.33 -34.40
N GLY A 704 -10.50 0.87 -33.80
CA GLY A 704 -10.15 1.04 -32.41
C GLY A 704 -8.68 0.83 -32.07
N ARG A 705 -7.83 0.51 -33.06
CA ARG A 705 -6.37 0.42 -32.88
C ARG A 705 -5.73 1.73 -33.34
N VAL A 706 -5.45 2.59 -32.39
CA VAL A 706 -4.92 3.94 -32.59
C VAL A 706 -3.47 3.99 -32.17
N GLN A 707 -2.60 4.49 -33.03
CA GLN A 707 -1.21 4.82 -32.65
C GLN A 707 -1.05 6.33 -32.67
N ARG A 708 -0.80 6.92 -31.51
CA ARG A 708 -0.61 8.38 -31.40
C ARG A 708 0.76 8.79 -31.90
N VAL A 709 0.79 9.95 -32.54
CA VAL A 709 2.02 10.62 -32.95
C VAL A 709 2.64 11.30 -31.72
N SER A 710 3.88 10.98 -31.44
CA SER A 710 4.62 11.58 -30.32
C SER A 710 5.24 12.91 -30.76
N GLY A 711 5.24 13.92 -29.89
CA GLY A 711 5.99 15.15 -30.10
C GLY A 711 7.49 14.86 -30.18
N GLY A 712 8.18 15.41 -31.18
CA GLY A 712 9.62 15.21 -31.39
C GLY A 712 10.08 15.76 -32.74
N ASP A 713 11.38 15.64 -33.01
CA ASP A 713 12.01 16.09 -34.26
C ASP A 713 11.50 15.26 -35.46
N ALA A 714 10.46 15.77 -36.14
CA ALA A 714 9.88 15.12 -37.30
C ALA A 714 10.45 15.66 -38.61
N SER A 715 10.93 16.90 -38.67
CA SER A 715 11.40 17.53 -39.94
C SER A 715 12.53 18.53 -39.67
N ALA A 716 13.59 18.46 -40.44
CA ALA A 716 14.65 19.47 -40.43
C ALA A 716 14.20 20.87 -40.99
N LEU A 717 12.92 21.07 -41.26
CA LEU A 717 12.37 22.34 -41.74
C LEU A 717 12.01 23.28 -40.58
N VAL A 718 11.74 22.74 -39.41
CA VAL A 718 11.38 23.45 -38.19
C VAL A 718 12.15 22.87 -37.03
N SER A 719 12.07 23.45 -35.84
CA SER A 719 12.76 22.99 -34.64
C SER A 719 11.88 23.06 -33.40
N SER A 720 10.59 22.83 -33.60
CA SER A 720 9.60 22.95 -32.52
C SER A 720 9.61 21.75 -31.57
N GLN A 721 9.85 20.55 -32.07
CA GLN A 721 9.88 19.28 -31.34
C GLN A 721 8.65 19.01 -30.48
N THR A 722 7.53 19.68 -30.77
CA THR A 722 6.30 19.60 -29.94
C THR A 722 5.05 19.64 -30.82
N LEU A 723 3.96 19.14 -30.25
CA LEU A 723 2.61 19.26 -30.80
C LEU A 723 1.76 20.28 -30.03
N VAL A 724 2.41 21.11 -29.21
CA VAL A 724 1.77 22.13 -28.38
C VAL A 724 2.02 23.51 -28.95
N VAL A 725 0.97 24.29 -29.08
CA VAL A 725 1.01 25.69 -29.45
C VAL A 725 0.68 26.56 -28.24
N VAL A 726 1.51 27.52 -27.94
CA VAL A 726 1.32 28.46 -26.83
C VAL A 726 0.82 29.78 -27.41
N SER A 727 -0.34 30.24 -26.90
CA SER A 727 -0.91 31.52 -27.25
C SER A 727 -0.73 32.57 -26.16
N ASP A 728 -0.70 33.83 -26.54
CA ASP A 728 -0.59 34.94 -25.58
C ASP A 728 -1.98 35.30 -25.03
N LEU A 729 -2.26 34.82 -23.81
CA LEU A 729 -3.54 34.99 -23.14
C LEU A 729 -3.44 35.81 -21.85
N GLU A 730 -2.35 36.56 -21.62
CA GLU A 730 -2.05 37.22 -20.32
C GLU A 730 -3.16 38.14 -19.78
N GLU A 731 -4.09 38.66 -20.59
CA GLU A 731 -5.19 39.56 -20.14
C GLU A 731 -6.55 39.19 -20.77
N THR A 732 -6.75 37.96 -21.19
CA THR A 732 -7.98 37.63 -21.92
C THR A 732 -9.15 37.35 -20.97
N GLN A 733 -10.28 38.08 -21.17
CA GLN A 733 -11.53 37.76 -20.48
C GLN A 733 -12.02 36.39 -20.93
N LEU A 734 -12.52 35.56 -19.99
CA LEU A 734 -13.01 34.21 -20.22
C LEU A 734 -14.16 34.15 -21.26
N LEU A 735 -14.95 35.22 -21.40
CA LEU A 735 -16.10 35.32 -22.28
C LEU A 735 -15.99 36.57 -23.14
N ARG A 736 -15.92 36.42 -24.45
CA ARG A 736 -15.83 37.50 -25.46
C ARG A 736 -16.84 37.31 -26.58
N ASP A 737 -16.90 38.29 -27.46
CA ASP A 737 -17.63 38.30 -28.74
C ASP A 737 -19.11 37.90 -28.63
N VAL A 738 -19.74 38.19 -27.46
CA VAL A 738 -21.16 37.89 -27.30
C VAL A 738 -21.99 38.80 -28.18
N SER A 739 -22.62 38.22 -29.18
CA SER A 739 -23.48 38.89 -30.14
C SER A 739 -24.86 38.22 -30.27
N VAL A 740 -25.85 38.96 -30.78
CA VAL A 740 -27.17 38.41 -31.08
C VAL A 740 -27.58 38.96 -32.43
N GLU A 741 -27.75 38.06 -33.38
CA GLU A 741 -28.14 38.43 -34.76
C GLU A 741 -29.27 37.54 -35.32
N PRO A 742 -30.24 38.11 -36.01
CA PRO A 742 -30.48 39.55 -36.07
C PRO A 742 -30.95 40.12 -34.70
N ARG A 743 -30.63 41.38 -34.39
CA ARG A 743 -31.08 42.07 -33.17
C ARG A 743 -32.58 42.24 -33.04
N ALA A 744 -33.28 42.17 -34.18
CA ALA A 744 -34.72 42.11 -34.25
C ALA A 744 -35.12 40.99 -35.19
N PHE A 745 -35.98 40.07 -34.74
CA PHE A 745 -36.41 38.93 -35.55
C PHE A 745 -37.94 38.71 -35.46
N THR A 746 -38.45 38.02 -36.45
CA THR A 746 -39.88 37.81 -36.66
C THR A 746 -40.19 36.33 -36.67
N PRO A 747 -40.47 35.68 -35.50
CA PRO A 747 -40.71 34.23 -35.45
C PRO A 747 -42.10 33.85 -35.91
N ASN A 748 -42.45 34.17 -37.14
CA ASN A 748 -43.74 33.95 -37.81
C ASN A 748 -43.80 32.68 -38.65
N GLY A 749 -42.64 32.00 -38.91
CA GLY A 749 -42.55 30.76 -39.63
C GLY A 749 -42.47 30.89 -41.16
N ASP A 750 -42.16 32.11 -41.66
CA ASP A 750 -42.05 32.34 -43.12
C ASP A 750 -40.66 32.00 -43.66
N GLY A 751 -39.71 31.57 -42.82
CA GLY A 751 -38.35 31.24 -43.16
C GLY A 751 -37.39 32.41 -43.21
N ILE A 752 -37.85 33.65 -42.90
CA ILE A 752 -37.02 34.84 -42.93
C ILE A 752 -36.94 35.45 -41.52
N ASN A 753 -35.73 35.47 -40.94
CA ASN A 753 -35.49 36.01 -39.60
C ASN A 753 -36.36 35.37 -38.50
N ASP A 754 -36.71 34.10 -38.60
CA ASP A 754 -37.53 33.37 -37.64
C ASP A 754 -36.79 33.06 -36.34
N ARG A 755 -35.46 33.18 -36.33
CA ARG A 755 -34.61 32.83 -35.19
C ARG A 755 -33.54 33.88 -34.92
N ALA A 756 -33.26 34.15 -33.67
CA ALA A 756 -32.10 34.90 -33.25
C ALA A 756 -30.93 33.94 -32.93
N ARG A 757 -29.76 34.18 -33.50
CA ARG A 757 -28.53 33.45 -33.25
C ARG A 757 -27.71 34.21 -32.24
N ILE A 758 -27.39 33.56 -31.11
CA ILE A 758 -26.59 34.06 -30.05
C ILE A 758 -25.22 33.42 -30.19
N GLU A 759 -24.19 34.22 -30.47
CA GLU A 759 -22.81 33.75 -30.63
C GLU A 759 -21.99 34.28 -29.50
N LEU A 760 -21.02 33.45 -29.08
CA LEU A 760 -20.05 33.79 -27.99
C LEU A 760 -18.76 32.97 -28.17
N SER A 761 -17.67 33.50 -27.65
CA SER A 761 -16.37 32.87 -27.62
C SER A 761 -15.91 32.69 -26.16
N ILE A 762 -15.49 31.47 -25.80
CA ILE A 762 -14.96 31.12 -24.47
C ILE A 762 -13.47 30.85 -24.61
N TYR A 763 -12.68 31.43 -23.70
CA TYR A 763 -11.23 31.32 -23.69
C TYR A 763 -10.75 30.69 -22.37
N HIS A 764 -9.60 30.03 -22.42
CA HIS A 764 -8.82 29.56 -21.25
C HIS A 764 -9.58 28.64 -20.29
N VAL A 765 -10.46 27.79 -20.79
CA VAL A 765 -11.23 26.86 -19.97
C VAL A 765 -11.05 25.43 -20.47
N GLU A 766 -10.61 24.56 -19.60
CA GLU A 766 -10.46 23.13 -19.85
C GLU A 766 -11.47 22.33 -19.02
N GLY A 767 -11.74 21.10 -19.43
CA GLY A 767 -12.66 20.18 -18.78
C GLY A 767 -14.14 20.51 -19.03
N GLU A 768 -15.02 19.58 -18.66
CA GLU A 768 -16.46 19.74 -18.85
C GLU A 768 -17.02 20.89 -18.01
N LYS A 769 -17.65 21.86 -18.67
CA LYS A 769 -18.32 22.99 -18.00
C LYS A 769 -19.68 23.29 -18.63
N ARG A 770 -20.56 23.92 -17.84
CA ARG A 770 -21.84 24.42 -18.31
C ARG A 770 -21.71 25.86 -18.79
N VAL A 771 -22.21 26.11 -20.01
CA VAL A 771 -22.39 27.44 -20.58
C VAL A 771 -23.82 27.86 -20.33
N ASP A 772 -24.05 28.84 -19.46
CA ASP A 772 -25.38 29.31 -19.07
C ASP A 772 -25.82 30.42 -20.02
N VAL A 773 -26.85 30.14 -20.84
CA VAL A 773 -27.47 31.09 -21.75
C VAL A 773 -28.98 31.17 -21.46
N GLY A 774 -29.39 32.23 -20.84
CA GLY A 774 -30.81 32.46 -20.45
C GLY A 774 -31.39 33.69 -21.12
N LEU A 775 -32.65 33.59 -21.52
CA LEU A 775 -33.45 34.70 -22.01
C LEU A 775 -34.42 35.19 -20.92
N PHE A 776 -34.50 36.49 -20.77
CA PHE A 776 -35.29 37.14 -19.73
C PHE A 776 -36.14 38.25 -20.32
N ASP A 777 -37.34 38.44 -19.79
CA ASP A 777 -38.12 39.62 -20.02
C ASP A 777 -37.55 40.85 -19.27
N LEU A 778 -38.08 42.04 -19.52
CA LEU A 778 -37.61 43.27 -18.86
C LEU A 778 -37.96 43.32 -17.36
N SER A 779 -38.81 42.41 -16.89
CA SER A 779 -39.12 42.25 -15.47
C SER A 779 -38.12 41.33 -14.75
N GLY A 780 -37.22 40.73 -15.50
CA GLY A 780 -36.21 39.80 -14.98
C GLY A 780 -36.66 38.34 -14.84
N HIS A 781 -37.86 37.98 -15.33
CA HIS A 781 -38.31 36.58 -15.37
C HIS A 781 -37.64 35.85 -16.53
N ARG A 782 -37.16 34.63 -16.25
CA ARG A 782 -36.51 33.78 -17.27
C ARG A 782 -37.57 33.22 -18.21
N VAL A 783 -37.45 33.53 -19.48
CA VAL A 783 -38.34 33.11 -20.53
C VAL A 783 -37.92 31.79 -21.16
N ARG A 784 -36.63 31.61 -21.38
CA ARG A 784 -36.05 30.41 -21.97
C ARG A 784 -34.67 30.15 -21.44
N ASP A 785 -34.34 28.86 -21.22
CA ASP A 785 -32.99 28.35 -20.92
C ASP A 785 -32.45 27.64 -22.17
N LEU A 786 -31.33 28.13 -22.69
CA LEU A 786 -30.61 27.53 -23.81
C LEU A 786 -29.27 26.93 -23.37
N SER A 787 -29.02 26.90 -22.06
CA SER A 787 -27.74 26.44 -21.47
C SER A 787 -27.39 25.04 -21.92
N ALA A 788 -26.11 24.79 -22.16
CA ALA A 788 -25.58 23.48 -22.54
C ALA A 788 -24.32 23.12 -21.77
N ARG A 789 -24.14 21.84 -21.50
CA ARG A 789 -22.85 21.31 -21.04
C ARG A 789 -21.93 21.05 -22.21
N ARG A 790 -20.66 21.41 -22.08
CA ARG A 790 -19.64 21.21 -23.09
C ARG A 790 -18.43 20.51 -22.48
N LEU A 791 -18.00 19.44 -23.12
CA LEU A 791 -16.77 18.69 -22.72
C LEU A 791 -15.52 19.53 -22.96
N ARG A 792 -15.52 20.34 -24.01
CA ARG A 792 -14.47 21.30 -24.38
C ARG A 792 -15.11 22.67 -24.51
N PRO A 793 -15.18 23.46 -23.44
CA PRO A 793 -15.92 24.72 -23.47
C PRO A 793 -15.19 25.86 -24.19
N SER A 794 -13.84 25.80 -24.31
CA SER A 794 -13.09 26.83 -25.04
C SER A 794 -13.29 26.72 -26.53
N GLY A 795 -13.70 27.82 -27.16
CA GLY A 795 -14.06 27.88 -28.56
C GLY A 795 -15.22 28.81 -28.83
N GLU A 796 -15.72 28.78 -30.09
CA GLU A 796 -16.88 29.52 -30.54
C GLU A 796 -18.14 28.69 -30.34
N HIS A 797 -19.17 29.29 -29.76
CA HIS A 797 -20.46 28.65 -29.50
C HIS A 797 -21.60 29.46 -30.10
N ALA A 798 -22.59 28.77 -30.66
CA ALA A 798 -23.80 29.37 -31.15
C ALA A 798 -25.03 28.71 -30.54
N PHE A 799 -26.01 29.55 -30.14
CA PHE A 799 -27.31 29.11 -29.61
C PHE A 799 -28.41 29.77 -30.46
N LEU A 800 -29.47 29.04 -30.73
CA LEU A 800 -30.57 29.52 -31.56
C LEU A 800 -31.82 29.70 -30.69
N TRP A 801 -32.47 30.88 -30.76
CA TRP A 801 -33.74 31.14 -30.12
C TRP A 801 -34.83 31.40 -31.17
N ASP A 802 -35.87 30.60 -31.08
CA ASP A 802 -37.02 30.61 -31.99
C ASP A 802 -38.17 31.50 -31.51
N GLY A 803 -37.95 32.40 -30.55
CA GLY A 803 -38.96 33.27 -29.99
C GLY A 803 -39.99 32.58 -29.10
N ARG A 804 -39.70 31.34 -28.62
CA ARG A 804 -40.60 30.58 -27.73
C ARG A 804 -40.05 30.52 -26.32
N ASN A 805 -41.04 30.48 -25.36
CA ASN A 805 -40.72 30.27 -23.95
C ASN A 805 -40.44 28.78 -23.62
N GLU A 806 -40.30 28.45 -22.32
CA GLU A 806 -40.06 27.06 -21.89
C GLU A 806 -41.21 26.10 -22.27
N ASP A 807 -42.43 26.60 -22.32
CA ASP A 807 -43.63 25.84 -22.71
C ASP A 807 -43.83 25.71 -24.23
N GLY A 808 -42.89 26.23 -25.01
CA GLY A 808 -42.94 26.22 -26.49
C GLY A 808 -43.95 27.24 -27.08
N ILE A 809 -44.45 28.19 -26.28
CA ILE A 809 -45.39 29.22 -26.69
C ILE A 809 -44.60 30.43 -27.16
N LEU A 810 -45.01 31.04 -28.28
CA LEU A 810 -44.41 32.27 -28.77
C LEU A 810 -44.58 33.41 -27.75
N VAL A 811 -43.47 34.10 -27.50
CA VAL A 811 -43.45 35.19 -26.52
C VAL A 811 -44.10 36.44 -27.09
N PRO A 812 -44.64 37.34 -26.30
CA PRO A 812 -45.18 38.61 -26.82
C PRO A 812 -44.10 39.43 -27.56
N PRO A 813 -44.51 40.27 -28.53
CA PRO A 813 -43.56 41.18 -29.16
C PRO A 813 -43.01 42.15 -28.12
N GLY A 814 -41.68 42.36 -28.16
CA GLY A 814 -41.03 43.16 -27.12
C GLY A 814 -39.51 42.99 -27.11
N ILE A 815 -38.90 43.60 -26.08
CA ILE A 815 -37.48 43.51 -25.86
C ILE A 815 -37.16 42.42 -24.83
N TYR A 816 -36.20 41.56 -25.14
CA TYR A 816 -35.74 40.50 -24.25
C TYR A 816 -34.24 40.64 -24.00
N ALA A 817 -33.79 40.28 -22.80
CA ALA A 817 -32.38 40.27 -22.42
C ALA A 817 -31.84 38.85 -22.57
N VAL A 818 -30.81 38.70 -23.37
CA VAL A 818 -29.99 37.49 -23.44
C VAL A 818 -28.89 37.64 -22.40
N ARG A 819 -28.87 36.82 -21.37
CA ARG A 819 -27.81 36.74 -20.39
C ARG A 819 -26.95 35.51 -20.64
N VAL A 820 -25.69 35.74 -20.93
CA VAL A 820 -24.67 34.69 -20.97
C VAL A 820 -23.85 34.77 -19.72
N ARG A 821 -23.75 33.67 -18.98
CA ARG A 821 -22.92 33.54 -17.77
C ARG A 821 -22.04 32.33 -17.86
N PHE A 822 -20.81 32.52 -17.46
CA PHE A 822 -19.82 31.46 -17.35
C PHE A 822 -19.09 31.56 -16.01
N SER A 823 -18.97 30.45 -15.28
CA SER A 823 -18.24 30.38 -13.99
C SER A 823 -17.23 29.25 -14.01
N THR A 824 -16.06 29.55 -13.45
CA THR A 824 -15.01 28.55 -13.21
C THR A 824 -14.85 28.34 -11.71
N ASP A 825 -14.28 27.21 -11.30
CA ASP A 825 -14.10 26.87 -9.88
C ASP A 825 -13.10 27.82 -9.17
N SER A 826 -12.28 28.57 -9.93
CA SER A 826 -11.26 29.49 -9.43
C SER A 826 -11.71 30.97 -9.36
N ALA A 827 -12.86 31.31 -9.94
CA ALA A 827 -13.34 32.68 -9.92
C ALA A 827 -14.56 32.85 -8.98
N ALA A 828 -14.41 33.63 -7.91
CA ALA A 828 -15.49 33.92 -6.97
C ALA A 828 -16.70 34.64 -7.60
N GLU A 829 -16.51 35.31 -8.75
CA GLU A 829 -17.55 35.93 -9.55
C GLU A 829 -17.45 35.47 -11.00
N GLY A 830 -18.44 34.71 -11.46
CA GLY A 830 -18.51 34.30 -12.88
C GLY A 830 -18.62 35.50 -13.82
N THR A 831 -17.96 35.42 -14.97
CA THR A 831 -18.11 36.42 -16.04
C THR A 831 -19.52 36.36 -16.62
N GLN A 832 -20.17 37.52 -16.71
CA GLN A 832 -21.52 37.59 -17.32
C GLN A 832 -21.58 38.73 -18.32
N VAL A 833 -22.29 38.50 -19.42
CA VAL A 833 -22.56 39.46 -20.47
C VAL A 833 -24.05 39.47 -20.76
N MET A 834 -24.63 40.65 -21.00
CA MET A 834 -26.02 40.80 -21.41
C MET A 834 -26.10 41.47 -22.78
N ARG A 835 -27.06 41.03 -23.59
CA ARG A 835 -27.41 41.61 -24.88
C ARG A 835 -28.91 41.70 -25.02
N LEU A 836 -29.40 42.62 -25.82
CA LEU A 836 -30.81 42.81 -26.08
C LEU A 836 -31.18 42.22 -27.45
N VAL A 837 -32.36 41.62 -27.53
CA VAL A 837 -32.98 41.11 -28.74
C VAL A 837 -34.44 41.54 -28.79
N HIS A 838 -34.92 41.88 -29.92
CA HIS A 838 -36.30 42.34 -30.18
C HIS A 838 -37.10 41.26 -30.91
N VAL A 839 -38.22 40.90 -30.35
CA VAL A 839 -39.23 40.06 -31.05
C VAL A 839 -40.28 40.99 -31.66
N VAL A 840 -40.49 40.88 -32.92
CA VAL A 840 -41.44 41.67 -33.72
C VAL A 840 -42.31 40.70 -34.52
N TYR A 841 -43.59 41.00 -34.68
CA TYR A 841 -44.49 40.23 -35.51
C TYR A 841 -45.00 41.05 -36.71
#